data_26fcf04d4574a73213d1dff6052314d1
#
_entry.id   26fcf04d4574a73213d1dff6052314d1
#
_cell.length_a   1.000
_cell.length_b   1.000
_cell.length_c   1.000
_cell.angle_alpha   90.00
_cell.angle_beta   90.00
_cell.angle_gamma   90.00
#
_symmetry.space_group_name_H-M   'P 1'
#
loop_
_entity.id
_entity.type
_entity.pdbx_description
1 polymer ?
#
loop_
_entity_poly.entity_id
_entity_poly.type
_entity_poly.pdbx_seq_one_letter_code
_entity_poly.pdbx_strand_id
1 'polypeptide(L)'
;MTKRLTWEQKSIVSHDTGHALVKAVPGSGKTTTLVKRVERLVKTGTDPRSILILMYNKSAQVSFTEKLKTALMSSVIPEIRTFHSLALKIVGYGERQQIIKKKDLITPSDYRYEQLVKQAYRYGFDHEANYIDPNEIENFELFIARCRAAAVTPVDAANDPTFSNIKREFIHAYGRYCELLEENSLRTFDDCLIEAVALLRNDSSLGAHFKHIIVDEYQDVNLIQHDMTRLLSKSDTSVMAVGDVNQCIYEWRGARPDFIGGLFERHYPNTKVFQLSCTFRFGHELSLMANSVIRRNSTKLTKLCVSHPSTPKTEVRLHFDNCLSKVLSNLSVSSGTQAILSRTKANLAWAEIALRLCGLPYRYLNGSSALHTRTEIGILVVGVLLSVYGDLRLLENHPNKQAIVYGFLKEAGFRWQKGQFKAALSGLMAPHADLWSALGQLFEGAQYQKDRLGRLATICQKDGEETPAIDVLRRLIMEGFIDSVGSEGVTRTGSNDQQRGVVRIWELLDSSKIDSRTFLNLILNPGEAATDCDPFILSTLHGSKGLEWDNVILIGLNEQEFPGGKPDDVYSVRTSMNTPPAEEEIEEERRLFYVGITRTKQQLNLVVPLDEGLARWLKNRWDSTPKKSPIATRFVYEAGWTACAFTSDAIYNSTVEKQKADFSKFHQWYLRDLQRLKV
;
A
#
# COMPACT_ATOMS: atom_id res chain seq x y z
N MET A 1 -3.11 27.71 22.53
CA MET A 1 -4.47 28.15 22.18
C MET A 1 -5.28 26.96 21.74
N THR A 2 -6.36 26.60 22.44
CA THR A 2 -7.30 25.56 22.03
C THR A 2 -7.97 25.97 20.72
N LYS A 3 -7.68 25.27 19.63
CA LYS A 3 -8.32 25.52 18.32
C LYS A 3 -9.85 25.42 18.50
N ARG A 4 -10.60 26.46 18.15
CA ARG A 4 -12.06 26.43 18.18
C ARG A 4 -12.58 25.41 17.19
N LEU A 5 -13.56 24.60 17.61
CA LEU A 5 -14.23 23.64 16.73
C LEU A 5 -15.04 24.37 15.67
N THR A 6 -15.07 23.88 14.45
CA THR A 6 -15.99 24.34 13.40
C THR A 6 -17.43 24.01 13.79
N TRP A 7 -18.39 24.62 13.10
CA TRP A 7 -19.82 24.32 13.34
C TRP A 7 -20.13 22.82 13.02
N GLU A 8 -19.52 22.25 11.98
CA GLU A 8 -19.64 20.82 11.64
C GLU A 8 -19.15 19.93 12.78
N GLN A 9 -17.96 20.23 13.31
CA GLN A 9 -17.39 19.50 14.45
C GLN A 9 -18.26 19.65 15.70
N LYS A 10 -18.76 20.86 15.99
CA LYS A 10 -19.68 21.10 17.13
C LYS A 10 -20.94 20.27 16.99
N SER A 11 -21.57 20.22 15.81
CA SER A 11 -22.78 19.45 15.55
C SER A 11 -22.59 17.95 15.82
N ILE A 12 -21.42 17.38 15.48
CA ILE A 12 -21.08 15.98 15.77
C ILE A 12 -20.84 15.77 17.26
N VAL A 13 -20.11 16.69 17.90
CA VAL A 13 -19.84 16.63 19.34
C VAL A 13 -21.12 16.70 20.14
N SER A 14 -22.10 17.49 19.72
CA SER A 14 -23.38 17.67 20.40
C SER A 14 -24.45 16.61 20.09
N HIS A 15 -24.16 15.66 19.20
CA HIS A 15 -25.08 14.55 18.92
C HIS A 15 -25.03 13.53 20.06
N ASP A 16 -26.06 13.41 20.83
CA ASP A 16 -26.09 12.62 22.06
C ASP A 16 -26.49 11.15 21.80
N THR A 17 -27.66 10.91 21.19
CA THR A 17 -28.22 9.57 20.99
C THR A 17 -28.67 9.34 19.54
N GLY A 18 -28.90 8.10 19.18
CA GLY A 18 -29.27 7.68 17.84
C GLY A 18 -28.06 7.39 16.94
N HIS A 19 -28.34 6.80 15.80
CA HIS A 19 -27.28 6.44 14.85
C HIS A 19 -26.77 7.65 14.08
N ALA A 20 -25.49 7.65 13.76
CA ALA A 20 -24.85 8.75 13.03
C ALA A 20 -23.84 8.23 12.02
N LEU A 21 -23.83 8.85 10.85
CA LEU A 21 -22.83 8.64 9.81
C LEU A 21 -22.07 9.94 9.56
N VAL A 22 -20.77 9.94 9.79
CA VAL A 22 -19.91 11.11 9.60
C VAL A 22 -19.07 10.93 8.34
N LYS A 23 -19.43 11.67 7.28
CA LYS A 23 -18.66 11.72 6.02
C LYS A 23 -17.58 12.79 6.16
N ALA A 24 -16.32 12.38 6.26
CA ALA A 24 -15.19 13.25 6.55
C ALA A 24 -14.27 13.39 5.33
N VAL A 25 -13.47 14.45 5.28
CA VAL A 25 -12.38 14.62 4.30
C VAL A 25 -11.02 14.48 4.99
N PRO A 26 -9.90 14.29 4.23
CA PRO A 26 -8.57 14.22 4.81
C PRO A 26 -8.23 15.49 5.60
N GLY A 27 -7.60 15.35 6.78
CA GLY A 27 -7.20 16.51 7.58
C GLY A 27 -8.34 17.28 8.23
N SER A 28 -9.58 16.76 8.24
CA SER A 28 -10.75 17.46 8.82
C SER A 28 -10.85 17.42 10.35
N GLY A 29 -9.87 16.81 11.02
CA GLY A 29 -9.85 16.68 12.46
C GLY A 29 -10.80 15.61 13.00
N LYS A 30 -11.05 14.52 12.27
CA LYS A 30 -11.85 13.35 12.70
C LYS A 30 -11.53 12.96 14.14
N THR A 31 -10.29 12.60 14.41
CA THR A 31 -9.83 12.14 15.73
C THR A 31 -10.12 13.17 16.83
N THR A 32 -9.85 14.46 16.58
CA THR A 32 -10.11 15.54 17.54
C THR A 32 -11.60 15.66 17.83
N THR A 33 -12.44 15.57 16.80
CA THR A 33 -13.91 15.62 16.92
C THR A 33 -14.44 14.45 17.75
N LEU A 34 -13.94 13.23 17.49
CA LEU A 34 -14.34 12.04 18.23
C LEU A 34 -13.90 12.10 19.71
N VAL A 35 -12.66 12.53 19.97
CA VAL A 35 -12.17 12.73 21.36
C VAL A 35 -13.08 13.72 22.10
N LYS A 36 -13.42 14.85 21.48
CA LYS A 36 -14.30 15.87 22.10
C LYS A 36 -15.74 15.36 22.28
N ARG A 37 -16.24 14.53 21.37
CA ARG A 37 -17.54 13.87 21.54
C ARG A 37 -17.54 12.93 22.75
N VAL A 38 -16.55 12.07 22.85
CA VAL A 38 -16.42 11.12 23.97
C VAL A 38 -16.24 11.87 25.29
N GLU A 39 -15.40 12.92 25.31
CA GLU A 39 -15.25 13.81 26.46
C GLU A 39 -16.61 14.39 26.91
N ARG A 40 -17.42 14.85 25.96
CA ARG A 40 -18.74 15.37 26.25
C ARG A 40 -19.67 14.29 26.82
N LEU A 41 -19.78 13.11 26.16
CA LEU A 41 -20.63 12.01 26.64
C LEU A 41 -20.32 11.65 28.09
N VAL A 42 -19.04 11.52 28.43
CA VAL A 42 -18.61 11.21 29.82
C VAL A 42 -18.97 12.36 30.77
N LYS A 43 -18.71 13.60 30.39
CA LYS A 43 -19.06 14.77 31.22
C LYS A 43 -20.57 14.96 31.42
N THR A 44 -21.40 14.49 30.49
CA THR A 44 -22.87 14.55 30.62
C THR A 44 -23.45 13.32 31.32
N GLY A 45 -22.62 12.44 31.92
CA GLY A 45 -23.04 11.35 32.78
C GLY A 45 -23.06 9.96 32.13
N THR A 46 -22.60 9.80 30.89
CA THR A 46 -22.48 8.46 30.28
C THR A 46 -21.32 7.69 30.96
N ASP A 47 -21.59 6.48 31.44
CA ASP A 47 -20.52 5.62 31.99
C ASP A 47 -19.49 5.31 30.88
N PRO A 48 -18.20 5.62 31.08
CA PRO A 48 -17.16 5.29 30.11
C PRO A 48 -17.13 3.83 29.71
N ARG A 49 -17.47 2.90 30.61
CA ARG A 49 -17.50 1.45 30.33
C ARG A 49 -18.58 1.05 29.35
N SER A 50 -19.61 1.89 29.16
CA SER A 50 -20.68 1.67 28.17
C SER A 50 -20.35 2.23 26.80
N ILE A 51 -19.13 2.76 26.58
CA ILE A 51 -18.67 3.30 25.30
C ILE A 51 -17.61 2.38 24.72
N LEU A 52 -17.84 1.88 23.49
CA LEU A 52 -16.88 1.13 22.69
C LEU A 52 -16.38 1.99 21.53
N ILE A 53 -15.08 2.04 21.33
CA ILE A 53 -14.46 2.70 20.20
C ILE A 53 -13.65 1.67 19.40
N LEU A 54 -14.03 1.48 18.14
CA LEU A 54 -13.37 0.56 17.21
C LEU A 54 -12.49 1.35 16.25
N MET A 55 -11.21 1.02 16.26
CA MET A 55 -10.18 1.62 15.44
C MET A 55 -9.71 0.63 14.38
N TYR A 56 -9.31 1.13 13.22
CA TYR A 56 -8.87 0.27 12.12
C TYR A 56 -7.56 -0.45 12.43
N ASN A 57 -6.58 0.23 13.05
CA ASN A 57 -5.27 -0.34 13.33
C ASN A 57 -4.75 0.01 14.74
N LYS A 58 -3.68 -0.68 15.15
CA LYS A 58 -3.06 -0.53 16.47
C LYS A 58 -2.47 0.86 16.71
N SER A 59 -1.83 1.45 15.72
CA SER A 59 -1.22 2.79 15.83
C SER A 59 -2.28 3.85 16.09
N ALA A 60 -3.39 3.82 15.34
CA ALA A 60 -4.53 4.71 15.56
C ALA A 60 -5.14 4.52 16.97
N GLN A 61 -5.28 3.27 17.41
CA GLN A 61 -5.78 2.93 18.76
C GLN A 61 -4.90 3.57 19.84
N VAL A 62 -3.58 3.41 19.77
CA VAL A 62 -2.64 3.97 20.77
C VAL A 62 -2.74 5.49 20.79
N SER A 63 -2.62 6.14 19.63
CA SER A 63 -2.70 7.61 19.52
C SER A 63 -4.05 8.16 20.02
N PHE A 64 -5.16 7.49 19.71
CA PHE A 64 -6.49 7.89 20.18
C PHE A 64 -6.59 7.75 21.71
N THR A 65 -6.08 6.64 22.26
CA THR A 65 -6.10 6.36 23.70
C THR A 65 -5.34 7.45 24.49
N GLU A 66 -4.16 7.85 24.02
CA GLU A 66 -3.36 8.90 24.67
C GLU A 66 -4.09 10.26 24.66
N LYS A 67 -4.63 10.63 23.50
CA LYS A 67 -5.41 11.88 23.37
C LYS A 67 -6.65 11.89 24.27
N LEU A 68 -7.34 10.75 24.37
CA LEU A 68 -8.53 10.64 25.20
C LEU A 68 -8.20 10.66 26.69
N LYS A 69 -7.14 9.97 27.13
CA LYS A 69 -6.64 10.04 28.51
C LYS A 69 -6.35 11.48 28.92
N THR A 70 -5.65 12.22 28.06
CA THR A 70 -5.32 13.63 28.29
C THR A 70 -6.59 14.49 28.38
N ALA A 71 -7.61 14.22 27.56
CA ALA A 71 -8.85 15.01 27.53
C ALA A 71 -9.76 14.72 28.75
N LEU A 72 -9.85 13.46 29.18
CA LEU A 72 -10.73 13.06 30.28
C LEU A 72 -10.13 13.31 31.66
N MET A 73 -8.79 13.37 31.78
CA MET A 73 -8.08 13.48 33.09
C MET A 73 -8.54 12.40 34.09
N SER A 74 -8.91 11.21 33.60
CA SER A 74 -9.48 10.13 34.39
C SER A 74 -8.75 8.82 34.14
N SER A 75 -8.69 7.98 35.17
CA SER A 75 -8.18 6.60 35.06
C SER A 75 -9.20 5.66 34.39
N VAL A 76 -10.48 6.00 34.45
CA VAL A 76 -11.55 5.22 33.81
C VAL A 76 -11.82 5.81 32.44
N ILE A 77 -11.50 5.07 31.40
CA ILE A 77 -11.69 5.46 30.00
C ILE A 77 -12.58 4.41 29.28
N PRO A 78 -13.22 4.80 28.18
CA PRO A 78 -13.92 3.87 27.28
C PRO A 78 -13.07 2.68 26.82
N GLU A 79 -13.74 1.62 26.40
CA GLU A 79 -13.08 0.50 25.76
C GLU A 79 -12.68 0.88 24.33
N ILE A 80 -11.36 0.95 24.07
CA ILE A 80 -10.79 1.31 22.77
C ILE A 80 -10.03 0.12 22.19
N ARG A 81 -10.51 -0.44 21.07
CA ARG A 81 -9.95 -1.65 20.47
C ARG A 81 -9.86 -1.58 18.95
N THR A 82 -9.02 -2.43 18.38
CA THR A 82 -9.17 -2.82 16.99
C THR A 82 -10.21 -3.94 16.88
N PHE A 83 -10.81 -4.14 15.70
CA PHE A 83 -11.75 -5.25 15.47
C PHE A 83 -11.16 -6.60 15.89
N HIS A 84 -9.93 -6.90 15.46
CA HIS A 84 -9.23 -8.14 15.81
C HIS A 84 -8.99 -8.28 17.31
N SER A 85 -8.63 -7.20 18.01
CA SER A 85 -8.41 -7.27 19.47
C SER A 85 -9.71 -7.46 20.25
N LEU A 86 -10.83 -6.95 19.75
CA LEU A 86 -12.15 -7.22 20.33
C LEU A 86 -12.59 -8.65 20.03
N ALA A 87 -12.40 -9.12 18.81
CA ALA A 87 -12.70 -10.51 18.43
C ALA A 87 -11.93 -11.50 19.31
N LEU A 88 -10.63 -11.28 19.50
CA LEU A 88 -9.80 -12.12 20.38
C LEU A 88 -10.30 -12.15 21.83
N LYS A 89 -10.80 -11.01 22.36
CA LYS A 89 -11.42 -10.95 23.69
C LYS A 89 -12.69 -11.80 23.77
N ILE A 90 -13.55 -11.74 22.75
CA ILE A 90 -14.81 -12.50 22.66
C ILE A 90 -14.51 -14.00 22.52
N VAL A 91 -13.58 -14.37 21.65
CA VAL A 91 -13.12 -15.76 21.47
C VAL A 91 -12.54 -16.31 22.77
N GLY A 92 -11.68 -15.55 23.45
CA GLY A 92 -11.13 -15.94 24.75
C GLY A 92 -12.21 -16.10 25.85
N TYR A 93 -13.33 -15.37 25.76
CA TYR A 93 -14.49 -15.63 26.61
C TYR A 93 -15.14 -16.97 26.25
N GLY A 94 -15.41 -17.23 24.96
CA GLY A 94 -16.00 -18.50 24.49
C GLY A 94 -15.17 -19.73 24.88
N GLU A 95 -13.84 -19.63 24.81
CA GLU A 95 -12.94 -20.69 25.25
C GLU A 95 -13.03 -20.94 26.78
N ARG A 96 -13.01 -19.86 27.58
CA ARG A 96 -13.14 -19.98 29.04
C ARG A 96 -14.46 -20.57 29.48
N GLN A 97 -15.54 -20.28 28.76
CA GLN A 97 -16.86 -20.87 28.99
C GLN A 97 -17.04 -22.24 28.33
N GLN A 98 -16.01 -22.77 27.67
CA GLN A 98 -16.04 -24.05 26.92
C GLN A 98 -17.11 -24.12 25.81
N ILE A 99 -17.53 -22.96 25.28
CA ILE A 99 -18.47 -22.87 24.17
C ILE A 99 -17.77 -23.24 22.85
N ILE A 100 -16.51 -22.89 22.74
CA ILE A 100 -15.65 -23.22 21.59
C ILE A 100 -14.35 -23.86 22.05
N LYS A 101 -13.76 -24.67 21.18
CA LYS A 101 -12.47 -25.32 21.44
C LYS A 101 -11.34 -24.30 21.51
N LYS A 102 -10.39 -24.53 22.39
CA LYS A 102 -9.16 -23.75 22.46
C LYS A 102 -8.31 -24.04 21.23
N LYS A 103 -7.83 -22.99 20.58
CA LYS A 103 -6.93 -23.04 19.42
C LYS A 103 -5.78 -22.06 19.61
N ASP A 104 -4.61 -22.39 19.08
CA ASP A 104 -3.46 -21.50 19.09
C ASP A 104 -3.60 -20.42 18.01
N LEU A 105 -3.33 -19.17 18.38
CA LEU A 105 -3.29 -18.06 17.43
C LEU A 105 -1.96 -18.08 16.68
N ILE A 106 -2.02 -18.09 15.35
CA ILE A 106 -0.86 -17.94 14.47
C ILE A 106 -0.94 -16.64 13.66
N THR A 107 0.22 -16.11 13.31
CA THR A 107 0.35 -14.89 12.51
C THR A 107 1.14 -15.17 11.23
N PRO A 108 1.10 -14.30 10.23
CA PRO A 108 1.91 -14.46 9.01
C PRO A 108 3.42 -14.56 9.26
N SER A 109 3.91 -14.08 10.41
CA SER A 109 5.31 -14.23 10.84
C SER A 109 5.61 -15.55 11.55
N ASP A 110 4.60 -16.35 11.86
CA ASP A 110 4.77 -17.67 12.46
C ASP A 110 5.16 -18.69 11.37
N TYR A 111 6.21 -19.47 11.62
CA TYR A 111 6.64 -20.53 10.74
C TYR A 111 5.52 -21.53 10.39
N ARG A 112 4.65 -21.86 11.34
CA ARG A 112 3.49 -22.75 11.14
C ARG A 112 2.54 -22.21 10.08
N TYR A 113 2.30 -20.90 10.04
CA TYR A 113 1.45 -20.27 9.03
C TYR A 113 2.00 -20.49 7.63
N GLU A 114 3.29 -20.21 7.42
CA GLU A 114 3.95 -20.39 6.12
C GLU A 114 3.87 -21.86 5.64
N GLN A 115 4.08 -22.81 6.55
CA GLN A 115 3.99 -24.24 6.24
C GLN A 115 2.57 -24.64 5.82
N LEU A 116 1.55 -24.18 6.55
CA LEU A 116 0.15 -24.45 6.22
C LEU A 116 -0.23 -23.92 4.84
N VAL A 117 0.11 -22.67 4.56
CA VAL A 117 -0.17 -22.04 3.27
C VAL A 117 0.49 -22.79 2.13
N LYS A 118 1.77 -23.15 2.28
CA LYS A 118 2.51 -23.94 1.27
C LYS A 118 1.94 -25.34 1.08
N GLN A 119 1.54 -25.99 2.16
CA GLN A 119 0.93 -27.34 2.11
C GLN A 119 -0.44 -27.30 1.42
N ALA A 120 -1.27 -26.32 1.76
CA ALA A 120 -2.57 -26.13 1.13
C ALA A 120 -2.44 -25.82 -0.36
N TYR A 121 -1.51 -24.93 -0.73
CA TYR A 121 -1.22 -24.58 -2.11
C TYR A 121 -0.82 -25.81 -2.92
N ARG A 122 0.14 -26.62 -2.42
CA ARG A 122 0.56 -27.85 -3.09
C ARG A 122 -0.60 -28.81 -3.34
N TYR A 123 -1.47 -28.95 -2.35
CA TYR A 123 -2.65 -29.83 -2.49
C TYR A 123 -3.61 -29.33 -3.57
N GLY A 124 -3.92 -28.05 -3.62
CA GLY A 124 -4.86 -27.49 -4.59
C GLY A 124 -4.35 -27.49 -6.02
N PHE A 125 -3.04 -27.31 -6.19
CA PHE A 125 -2.41 -27.19 -7.51
C PHE A 125 -1.69 -28.48 -7.96
N ASP A 126 -1.82 -29.58 -7.21
CA ASP A 126 -1.09 -30.84 -7.46
C ASP A 126 0.41 -30.61 -7.72
N HIS A 127 0.99 -29.74 -6.89
CA HIS A 127 2.33 -29.21 -7.10
C HIS A 127 3.37 -30.02 -6.31
N GLU A 128 4.03 -30.96 -6.96
CA GLU A 128 5.05 -31.79 -6.32
C GLU A 128 6.43 -31.11 -6.13
N ALA A 129 6.67 -29.95 -6.77
CA ALA A 129 7.99 -29.30 -6.73
C ALA A 129 8.34 -28.77 -5.32
N ASN A 130 9.61 -28.88 -4.96
CA ASN A 130 10.12 -28.34 -3.68
C ASN A 130 10.14 -26.81 -3.61
N TYR A 131 10.09 -26.14 -4.76
CA TYR A 131 10.08 -24.69 -4.87
C TYR A 131 8.74 -24.23 -5.43
N ILE A 132 8.08 -23.34 -4.71
CA ILE A 132 6.91 -22.60 -5.17
C ILE A 132 7.35 -21.15 -5.33
N ASP A 133 6.95 -20.50 -6.41
CA ASP A 133 7.23 -19.08 -6.61
C ASP A 133 6.62 -18.27 -5.45
N PRO A 134 7.38 -17.42 -4.77
CA PRO A 134 6.84 -16.57 -3.69
C PRO A 134 5.62 -15.74 -4.11
N ASN A 135 5.55 -15.31 -5.37
CA ASN A 135 4.40 -14.56 -5.87
C ASN A 135 3.12 -15.42 -5.93
N GLU A 136 3.26 -16.70 -6.25
CA GLU A 136 2.10 -17.61 -6.25
C GLU A 136 1.56 -17.83 -4.84
N ILE A 137 2.45 -17.91 -3.85
CA ILE A 137 2.05 -17.96 -2.44
C ILE A 137 1.39 -16.66 -2.01
N GLU A 138 1.96 -15.49 -2.34
CA GLU A 138 1.37 -14.18 -2.04
C GLU A 138 -0.04 -14.06 -2.65
N ASN A 139 -0.22 -14.49 -3.90
CA ASN A 139 -1.52 -14.51 -4.55
C ASN A 139 -2.52 -15.42 -3.83
N PHE A 140 -2.09 -16.58 -3.37
CA PHE A 140 -2.94 -17.48 -2.60
C PHE A 140 -3.31 -16.88 -1.24
N GLU A 141 -2.38 -16.24 -0.56
CA GLU A 141 -2.65 -15.52 0.70
C GLU A 141 -3.67 -14.39 0.50
N LEU A 142 -3.57 -13.64 -0.59
CA LEU A 142 -4.55 -12.62 -0.95
C LEU A 142 -5.95 -13.22 -1.19
N PHE A 143 -6.01 -14.38 -1.86
CA PHE A 143 -7.27 -15.09 -2.06
C PHE A 143 -7.88 -15.56 -0.73
N ILE A 144 -7.07 -16.16 0.16
CA ILE A 144 -7.50 -16.52 1.52
C ILE A 144 -8.07 -15.29 2.25
N ALA A 145 -7.32 -14.18 2.25
CA ALA A 145 -7.73 -12.95 2.93
C ALA A 145 -9.09 -12.42 2.39
N ARG A 146 -9.30 -12.48 1.08
CA ARG A 146 -10.57 -12.10 0.43
C ARG A 146 -11.74 -12.98 0.89
N CYS A 147 -11.55 -14.30 0.88
CA CYS A 147 -12.59 -15.24 1.33
C CYS A 147 -12.92 -15.02 2.82
N ARG A 148 -11.90 -14.84 3.67
CA ARG A 148 -12.08 -14.62 5.12
C ARG A 148 -12.77 -13.29 5.41
N ALA A 149 -12.40 -12.21 4.72
CA ALA A 149 -13.02 -10.89 4.86
C ALA A 149 -14.53 -10.88 4.53
N ALA A 150 -14.94 -11.76 3.60
CA ALA A 150 -16.33 -11.96 3.22
C ALA A 150 -17.04 -13.07 4.02
N ALA A 151 -16.33 -13.74 4.94
CA ALA A 151 -16.79 -14.93 5.67
C ALA A 151 -17.29 -16.07 4.74
N VAL A 152 -16.66 -16.21 3.58
CA VAL A 152 -17.02 -17.20 2.55
C VAL A 152 -16.34 -18.52 2.90
N THR A 153 -17.12 -19.61 3.01
CA THR A 153 -16.60 -20.96 3.16
C THR A 153 -16.09 -21.51 1.82
N PRO A 154 -15.26 -22.57 1.81
CA PRO A 154 -14.86 -23.22 0.54
C PRO A 154 -16.06 -23.70 -0.31
N VAL A 155 -17.12 -24.15 0.34
CA VAL A 155 -18.35 -24.59 -0.34
C VAL A 155 -19.08 -23.38 -0.96
N ASP A 156 -19.17 -22.27 -0.22
CA ASP A 156 -19.78 -21.05 -0.74
C ASP A 156 -18.95 -20.49 -1.91
N ALA A 157 -17.61 -20.47 -1.81
CA ALA A 157 -16.73 -20.04 -2.87
C ALA A 157 -16.89 -20.87 -4.16
N ALA A 158 -17.16 -22.17 -4.03
CA ALA A 158 -17.40 -23.06 -5.17
C ALA A 158 -18.74 -22.82 -5.86
N ASN A 159 -19.73 -22.28 -5.16
CA ASN A 159 -21.11 -22.13 -5.63
C ASN A 159 -21.51 -20.66 -5.91
N ASP A 160 -20.77 -19.69 -5.41
CA ASP A 160 -21.10 -18.26 -5.57
C ASP A 160 -20.67 -17.76 -6.97
N PRO A 161 -21.57 -17.18 -7.75
CA PRO A 161 -21.25 -16.59 -9.04
C PRO A 161 -20.15 -15.54 -9.03
N THR A 162 -19.93 -14.85 -7.90
CA THR A 162 -18.84 -13.87 -7.75
C THR A 162 -17.45 -14.50 -7.81
N PHE A 163 -17.36 -15.82 -7.57
CA PHE A 163 -16.15 -16.61 -7.68
C PHE A 163 -16.10 -17.50 -8.94
N SER A 164 -17.06 -17.36 -9.86
CA SER A 164 -17.15 -18.19 -11.08
C SER A 164 -15.93 -18.11 -11.99
N ASN A 165 -15.21 -17.00 -11.96
CA ASN A 165 -13.97 -16.77 -12.73
C ASN A 165 -12.69 -17.20 -11.98
N ILE A 166 -12.80 -17.69 -10.73
CA ILE A 166 -11.65 -18.12 -9.94
C ILE A 166 -11.23 -19.53 -10.37
N LYS A 167 -9.92 -19.75 -10.46
CA LYS A 167 -9.35 -21.08 -10.71
C LYS A 167 -9.77 -22.05 -9.62
N ARG A 168 -10.26 -23.22 -9.99
CA ARG A 168 -10.73 -24.23 -9.04
C ARG A 168 -9.64 -24.68 -8.08
N GLU A 169 -8.39 -24.64 -8.51
CA GLU A 169 -7.21 -24.97 -7.72
C GLU A 169 -7.08 -24.07 -6.48
N PHE A 170 -7.39 -22.77 -6.60
CA PHE A 170 -7.40 -21.86 -5.44
C PHE A 170 -8.52 -22.21 -4.45
N ILE A 171 -9.69 -22.62 -4.95
CA ILE A 171 -10.81 -23.03 -4.08
C ILE A 171 -10.48 -24.33 -3.35
N HIS A 172 -9.88 -25.31 -4.04
CA HIS A 172 -9.43 -26.56 -3.43
C HIS A 172 -8.31 -26.31 -2.40
N ALA A 173 -7.33 -25.47 -2.74
CA ALA A 173 -6.28 -25.07 -1.82
C ALA A 173 -6.84 -24.38 -0.56
N TYR A 174 -7.85 -23.51 -0.74
CA TYR A 174 -8.52 -22.85 0.37
C TYR A 174 -9.29 -23.83 1.27
N GLY A 175 -9.95 -24.82 0.68
CA GLY A 175 -10.58 -25.90 1.42
C GLY A 175 -9.55 -26.63 2.31
N ARG A 176 -8.42 -27.04 1.72
CA ARG A 176 -7.35 -27.72 2.46
C ARG A 176 -6.71 -26.82 3.54
N TYR A 177 -6.57 -25.52 3.27
CA TYR A 177 -6.10 -24.55 4.27
C TYR A 177 -7.01 -24.51 5.50
N CYS A 178 -8.34 -24.49 5.29
CA CYS A 178 -9.31 -24.51 6.40
C CYS A 178 -9.23 -25.80 7.21
N GLU A 179 -9.14 -26.97 6.54
CA GLU A 179 -8.97 -28.28 7.18
C GLU A 179 -7.68 -28.33 8.03
N LEU A 180 -6.56 -27.87 7.49
CA LEU A 180 -5.27 -27.86 8.17
C LEU A 180 -5.28 -27.00 9.44
N LEU A 181 -5.99 -25.86 9.42
CA LEU A 181 -6.18 -25.06 10.64
C LEU A 181 -6.94 -25.85 11.72
N GLU A 182 -8.03 -26.54 11.33
CA GLU A 182 -8.81 -27.34 12.29
C GLU A 182 -8.04 -28.57 12.81
N GLU A 183 -7.39 -29.33 11.91
CA GLU A 183 -6.57 -30.51 12.25
C GLU A 183 -5.47 -30.17 13.27
N ASN A 184 -4.85 -29.01 13.14
CA ASN A 184 -3.76 -28.56 13.99
C ASN A 184 -4.22 -27.70 15.18
N SER A 185 -5.52 -27.51 15.38
CA SER A 185 -6.10 -26.63 16.41
C SER A 185 -5.48 -25.22 16.36
N LEU A 186 -5.40 -24.64 15.18
CA LEU A 186 -4.85 -23.32 14.88
C LEU A 186 -5.95 -22.36 14.45
N ARG A 187 -5.72 -21.07 14.64
CA ARG A 187 -6.54 -19.97 14.10
C ARG A 187 -5.69 -18.77 13.73
N THR A 188 -6.15 -17.98 12.77
CA THR A 188 -5.59 -16.68 12.42
C THR A 188 -6.41 -15.55 13.06
N PHE A 189 -5.97 -14.30 12.87
CA PHE A 189 -6.77 -13.14 13.29
C PHE A 189 -8.12 -13.04 12.56
N ASP A 190 -8.19 -13.45 11.30
CA ASP A 190 -9.44 -13.44 10.54
C ASP A 190 -10.39 -14.55 11.05
N ASP A 191 -9.86 -15.72 11.46
CA ASP A 191 -10.65 -16.74 12.12
C ASP A 191 -11.24 -16.25 13.45
N CYS A 192 -10.48 -15.44 14.21
CA CYS A 192 -11.01 -14.82 15.43
C CYS A 192 -12.23 -13.93 15.14
N LEU A 193 -12.24 -13.19 14.03
CA LEU A 193 -13.42 -12.39 13.64
C LEU A 193 -14.62 -13.26 13.33
N ILE A 194 -14.42 -14.35 12.56
CA ILE A 194 -15.47 -15.29 12.17
C ILE A 194 -16.06 -15.98 13.40
N GLU A 195 -15.20 -16.52 14.30
CA GLU A 195 -15.61 -17.17 15.53
C GLU A 195 -16.30 -16.19 16.49
N ALA A 196 -15.81 -14.95 16.63
CA ALA A 196 -16.45 -13.92 17.43
C ALA A 196 -17.85 -13.57 16.92
N VAL A 197 -18.04 -13.45 15.62
CA VAL A 197 -19.37 -13.22 15.02
C VAL A 197 -20.30 -14.39 15.27
N ALA A 198 -19.82 -15.63 15.18
CA ALA A 198 -20.60 -16.82 15.50
C ALA A 198 -21.04 -16.83 16.98
N LEU A 199 -20.15 -16.49 17.91
CA LEU A 199 -20.47 -16.37 19.33
C LEU A 199 -21.51 -15.28 19.61
N LEU A 200 -21.37 -14.12 18.98
CA LEU A 200 -22.32 -13.00 19.11
C LEU A 200 -23.71 -13.31 18.53
N ARG A 201 -23.79 -14.17 17.50
CA ARG A 201 -25.08 -14.65 16.97
C ARG A 201 -25.76 -15.62 17.93
N ASN A 202 -24.99 -16.46 18.60
CA ASN A 202 -25.51 -17.46 19.55
C ASN A 202 -25.85 -16.86 20.92
N ASP A 203 -25.12 -15.85 21.37
CA ASP A 203 -25.35 -15.16 22.65
C ASP A 203 -25.51 -13.66 22.45
N SER A 204 -26.78 -13.24 22.40
CA SER A 204 -27.11 -11.82 22.23
C SER A 204 -26.82 -10.95 23.45
N SER A 205 -26.47 -11.52 24.62
CA SER A 205 -26.07 -10.77 25.81
C SER A 205 -24.65 -10.21 25.72
N LEU A 206 -23.82 -10.79 24.87
CA LEU A 206 -22.46 -10.32 24.64
C LEU A 206 -22.50 -8.91 24.05
N GLY A 207 -21.82 -7.97 24.72
CA GLY A 207 -21.77 -6.56 24.30
C GLY A 207 -23.03 -5.74 24.62
N ALA A 208 -24.07 -6.31 25.27
CA ALA A 208 -25.31 -5.61 25.59
C ALA A 208 -25.12 -4.38 26.51
N HIS A 209 -24.01 -4.27 27.20
CA HIS A 209 -23.67 -3.13 28.03
C HIS A 209 -23.24 -1.88 27.25
N PHE A 210 -22.92 -2.00 25.96
CA PHE A 210 -22.50 -0.87 25.15
C PHE A 210 -23.71 -0.02 24.74
N LYS A 211 -23.73 1.25 25.19
CA LYS A 211 -24.73 2.26 24.81
C LYS A 211 -24.26 3.11 23.64
N HIS A 212 -22.96 3.26 23.45
CA HIS A 212 -22.35 3.95 22.34
C HIS A 212 -21.26 3.10 21.71
N ILE A 213 -21.35 2.92 20.38
CA ILE A 213 -20.32 2.28 19.56
C ILE A 213 -19.85 3.31 18.54
N ILE A 214 -18.56 3.64 18.54
CA ILE A 214 -17.96 4.57 17.60
C ILE A 214 -16.95 3.78 16.76
N VAL A 215 -17.10 3.85 15.42
CA VAL A 215 -16.21 3.15 14.49
C VAL A 215 -15.50 4.17 13.61
N ASP A 216 -14.17 4.23 13.73
CA ASP A 216 -13.34 5.10 12.88
C ASP A 216 -12.87 4.36 11.62
N GLU A 217 -12.58 5.11 10.56
CA GLU A 217 -12.18 4.61 9.22
C GLU A 217 -13.16 3.57 8.66
N TYR A 218 -14.47 3.84 8.79
CA TYR A 218 -15.52 2.87 8.43
C TYR A 218 -15.54 2.48 6.95
N GLN A 219 -14.93 3.26 6.05
CA GLN A 219 -14.78 2.91 4.64
C GLN A 219 -13.86 1.70 4.41
N ASP A 220 -13.06 1.30 5.41
CA ASP A 220 -12.15 0.16 5.33
C ASP A 220 -12.72 -1.11 6.00
N VAL A 221 -13.91 -1.02 6.54
CA VAL A 221 -14.60 -2.12 7.21
C VAL A 221 -15.03 -3.16 6.16
N ASN A 222 -14.73 -4.43 6.41
CA ASN A 222 -15.21 -5.56 5.61
C ASN A 222 -16.54 -6.11 6.14
N LEU A 223 -17.12 -7.10 5.44
CA LEU A 223 -18.45 -7.64 5.77
C LEU A 223 -18.50 -8.23 7.19
N ILE A 224 -17.51 -9.02 7.59
CA ILE A 224 -17.49 -9.66 8.91
C ILE A 224 -17.36 -8.64 10.05
N GLN A 225 -16.61 -7.56 9.85
CA GLN A 225 -16.47 -6.46 10.81
C GLN A 225 -17.76 -5.61 10.91
N HIS A 226 -18.42 -5.42 9.77
CA HIS A 226 -19.74 -4.78 9.75
C HIS A 226 -20.78 -5.61 10.52
N ASP A 227 -20.83 -6.92 10.26
CA ASP A 227 -21.73 -7.84 10.99
C ASP A 227 -21.44 -7.87 12.49
N MET A 228 -20.15 -7.88 12.87
CA MET A 228 -19.75 -7.77 14.26
C MET A 228 -20.27 -6.50 14.91
N THR A 229 -20.16 -5.35 14.24
CA THR A 229 -20.70 -4.08 14.72
C THR A 229 -22.21 -4.14 14.91
N ARG A 230 -22.95 -4.76 13.96
CA ARG A 230 -24.41 -4.93 14.04
C ARG A 230 -24.82 -5.82 15.20
N LEU A 231 -24.13 -6.92 15.44
CA LEU A 231 -24.46 -7.87 16.51
C LEU A 231 -24.17 -7.29 17.90
N LEU A 232 -23.16 -6.43 18.03
CA LEU A 232 -22.88 -5.69 19.25
C LEU A 232 -23.90 -4.57 19.53
N SER A 233 -24.57 -4.06 18.48
CA SER A 233 -25.56 -2.99 18.57
C SER A 233 -26.92 -3.56 19.02
N LYS A 234 -27.45 -3.04 20.11
CA LYS A 234 -28.80 -3.35 20.61
C LYS A 234 -29.76 -2.21 20.30
N SER A 235 -31.05 -2.40 20.59
CA SER A 235 -32.10 -1.42 20.28
C SER A 235 -31.89 -0.03 20.89
N ASP A 236 -31.18 0.05 22.00
CA ASP A 236 -30.83 1.28 22.72
C ASP A 236 -29.38 1.74 22.48
N THR A 237 -28.64 1.07 21.59
CA THR A 237 -27.26 1.43 21.25
C THR A 237 -27.21 2.50 20.19
N SER A 238 -26.49 3.56 20.43
CA SER A 238 -26.14 4.58 19.43
C SER A 238 -24.85 4.20 18.70
N VAL A 239 -24.93 4.00 17.40
CA VAL A 239 -23.77 3.68 16.56
C VAL A 239 -23.36 4.88 15.73
N MET A 240 -22.08 5.29 15.82
CA MET A 240 -21.50 6.34 15.00
C MET A 240 -20.39 5.78 14.13
N ALA A 241 -20.61 5.79 12.82
CA ALA A 241 -19.59 5.46 11.83
C ALA A 241 -18.94 6.73 11.29
N VAL A 242 -17.60 6.74 11.19
CA VAL A 242 -16.84 7.89 10.68
C VAL A 242 -15.88 7.42 9.60
N GLY A 243 -15.85 8.08 8.46
CA GLY A 243 -14.97 7.69 7.39
C GLY A 243 -14.99 8.63 6.18
N ASP A 244 -14.14 8.30 5.21
CA ASP A 244 -14.03 8.98 3.92
C ASP A 244 -14.11 7.97 2.79
N VAL A 245 -15.22 7.92 2.06
CA VAL A 245 -15.40 6.99 0.92
C VAL A 245 -14.29 7.15 -0.13
N ASN A 246 -13.76 8.37 -0.27
CA ASN A 246 -12.67 8.68 -1.21
C ASN A 246 -11.30 8.16 -0.75
N GLN A 247 -11.20 7.63 0.47
CA GLN A 247 -10.02 6.97 1.01
C GLN A 247 -10.21 5.45 1.16
N CYS A 248 -11.25 4.84 0.55
CA CYS A 248 -11.41 3.40 0.45
C CYS A 248 -10.40 2.85 -0.58
N ILE A 249 -9.33 2.23 -0.09
CA ILE A 249 -8.22 1.70 -0.90
C ILE A 249 -7.86 0.26 -0.52
N TYR A 250 -8.74 -0.44 0.20
CA TYR A 250 -8.56 -1.82 0.62
C TYR A 250 -9.69 -2.74 0.11
N GLU A 251 -10.28 -2.40 -1.07
CA GLU A 251 -11.32 -3.24 -1.68
C GLU A 251 -10.80 -4.65 -1.99
N TRP A 252 -9.53 -4.74 -2.38
CA TRP A 252 -8.84 -6.01 -2.58
C TRP A 252 -8.74 -6.89 -1.30
N ARG A 253 -8.91 -6.29 -0.09
CA ARG A 253 -9.04 -6.99 1.21
C ARG A 253 -10.48 -7.13 1.68
N GLY A 254 -11.45 -6.88 0.82
CA GLY A 254 -12.87 -6.98 1.13
C GLY A 254 -13.50 -5.75 1.78
N ALA A 255 -12.78 -4.62 1.84
CA ALA A 255 -13.43 -3.35 2.21
C ALA A 255 -14.47 -2.97 1.16
N ARG A 256 -15.57 -2.34 1.61
CA ARG A 256 -16.69 -2.02 0.73
C ARG A 256 -17.10 -0.55 0.88
N PRO A 257 -16.91 0.27 -0.18
CA PRO A 257 -17.30 1.68 -0.16
C PRO A 257 -18.80 1.89 0.08
N ASP A 258 -19.64 0.94 -0.31
CA ASP A 258 -21.10 1.01 -0.14
C ASP A 258 -21.53 0.95 1.33
N PHE A 259 -20.71 0.46 2.27
CA PHE A 259 -21.00 0.54 3.70
C PHE A 259 -21.15 1.99 4.18
N ILE A 260 -20.31 2.90 3.69
CA ILE A 260 -20.44 4.34 4.00
C ILE A 260 -21.25 5.09 2.95
N GLY A 261 -21.49 4.44 1.78
CA GLY A 261 -22.22 4.99 0.65
C GLY A 261 -23.75 4.85 0.69
N GLY A 262 -24.32 4.23 1.75
CA GLY A 262 -25.77 4.04 1.87
C GLY A 262 -26.20 2.75 2.57
N LEU A 263 -25.34 1.73 2.65
CA LEU A 263 -25.68 0.49 3.34
C LEU A 263 -25.79 0.69 4.87
N PHE A 264 -24.98 1.58 5.44
CA PHE A 264 -25.07 1.94 6.85
C PHE A 264 -26.47 2.46 7.18
N GLU A 265 -26.99 3.42 6.41
CA GLU A 265 -28.31 4.03 6.64
C GLU A 265 -29.45 3.01 6.51
N ARG A 266 -29.29 1.97 5.66
CA ARG A 266 -30.26 0.87 5.55
C ARG A 266 -30.24 -0.06 6.77
N HIS A 267 -29.08 -0.34 7.32
CA HIS A 267 -28.94 -1.22 8.49
C HIS A 267 -29.17 -0.52 9.82
N TYR A 268 -29.00 0.80 9.86
CA TYR A 268 -29.23 1.65 11.03
C TYR A 268 -30.27 2.73 10.71
N PRO A 269 -31.57 2.42 10.87
CA PRO A 269 -32.67 3.34 10.56
C PRO A 269 -32.54 4.65 11.34
N ASN A 270 -33.09 5.73 10.78
CA ASN A 270 -33.07 7.08 11.39
C ASN A 270 -31.64 7.63 11.60
N THR A 271 -30.66 7.15 10.84
CA THR A 271 -29.27 7.65 10.89
C THR A 271 -29.20 9.14 10.53
N LYS A 272 -28.59 9.93 11.40
CA LYS A 272 -28.26 11.32 11.12
C LYS A 272 -26.93 11.42 10.38
N VAL A 273 -26.93 12.00 9.18
CA VAL A 273 -25.73 12.18 8.38
C VAL A 273 -25.09 13.52 8.70
N PHE A 274 -23.82 13.47 9.11
CA PHE A 274 -22.96 14.61 9.36
C PHE A 274 -21.86 14.70 8.31
N GLN A 275 -21.27 15.88 8.20
CA GLN A 275 -20.16 16.09 7.29
C GLN A 275 -19.02 16.82 8.01
N LEU A 276 -17.78 16.45 7.67
CA LEU A 276 -16.56 17.15 8.02
C LEU A 276 -15.84 17.51 6.72
N SER A 277 -16.14 18.69 6.19
CA SER A 277 -15.69 19.11 4.84
C SER A 277 -14.46 19.98 4.85
N CYS A 278 -14.10 20.51 6.02
CA CYS A 278 -13.01 21.45 6.14
C CYS A 278 -11.69 20.74 6.45
N THR A 279 -10.67 20.87 5.59
CA THR A 279 -9.33 20.38 5.87
C THR A 279 -8.46 21.47 6.52
N PHE A 280 -7.70 21.05 7.54
CA PHE A 280 -6.68 21.86 8.21
C PHE A 280 -5.25 21.44 7.85
N ARG A 281 -5.10 20.47 6.94
CA ARG A 281 -3.81 19.86 6.60
C ARG A 281 -3.11 20.60 5.48
N PHE A 282 -3.81 20.93 4.42
CA PHE A 282 -3.23 21.49 3.19
C PHE A 282 -4.06 22.65 2.64
N GLY A 283 -3.40 23.50 1.82
CA GLY A 283 -3.94 24.72 1.26
C GLY A 283 -4.93 24.52 0.11
N HIS A 284 -5.41 25.64 -0.43
CA HIS A 284 -6.50 25.66 -1.41
C HIS A 284 -6.13 24.97 -2.73
N GLU A 285 -4.88 25.13 -3.22
CA GLU A 285 -4.44 24.53 -4.47
C GLU A 285 -4.55 23.01 -4.44
N LEU A 286 -3.95 22.37 -3.42
CA LEU A 286 -4.00 20.92 -3.27
C LEU A 286 -5.42 20.43 -3.00
N SER A 287 -6.21 21.21 -2.27
CA SER A 287 -7.61 20.91 -2.02
C SER A 287 -8.44 20.88 -3.31
N LEU A 288 -8.26 21.84 -4.19
CA LEU A 288 -8.90 21.90 -5.51
C LEU A 288 -8.45 20.74 -6.41
N MET A 289 -7.15 20.44 -6.43
CA MET A 289 -6.60 19.31 -7.19
C MET A 289 -7.19 17.97 -6.72
N ALA A 290 -7.22 17.73 -5.42
CA ALA A 290 -7.78 16.52 -4.83
C ALA A 290 -9.25 16.32 -5.21
N ASN A 291 -10.07 17.38 -5.12
CA ASN A 291 -11.46 17.34 -5.57
C ASN A 291 -11.58 17.13 -7.10
N SER A 292 -10.68 17.72 -7.90
CA SER A 292 -10.69 17.60 -9.36
C SER A 292 -10.44 16.16 -9.81
N VAL A 293 -9.54 15.47 -9.13
CA VAL A 293 -9.25 14.04 -9.35
C VAL A 293 -10.46 13.20 -8.98
N ILE A 294 -10.91 13.28 -7.73
CA ILE A 294 -11.89 12.33 -7.18
C ILE A 294 -13.30 12.48 -7.77
N ARG A 295 -13.67 13.66 -8.27
CA ARG A 295 -14.98 13.87 -8.93
C ARG A 295 -15.18 13.09 -10.21
N ARG A 296 -14.13 12.46 -10.73
CA ARG A 296 -14.17 11.62 -11.93
C ARG A 296 -14.69 10.21 -11.65
N ASN A 297 -14.73 9.82 -10.38
CA ASN A 297 -15.34 8.55 -9.98
C ASN A 297 -16.86 8.59 -10.17
N SER A 298 -17.46 7.43 -10.44
CA SER A 298 -18.91 7.25 -10.62
C SER A 298 -19.69 7.65 -9.36
N THR A 299 -19.10 7.46 -8.18
CA THR A 299 -19.67 7.92 -6.91
C THR A 299 -19.77 9.43 -6.92
N LYS A 300 -21.00 9.92 -6.99
CA LYS A 300 -21.28 11.35 -7.10
C LYS A 300 -20.67 12.11 -5.93
N LEU A 301 -19.78 13.06 -6.21
CA LEU A 301 -19.21 13.93 -5.19
C LEU A 301 -20.30 14.87 -4.65
N THR A 302 -20.77 14.58 -3.45
CA THR A 302 -21.84 15.36 -2.81
C THR A 302 -21.29 16.55 -2.02
N LYS A 303 -20.00 16.53 -1.67
CA LYS A 303 -19.33 17.57 -0.91
C LYS A 303 -17.85 17.66 -1.27
N LEU A 304 -17.35 18.90 -1.29
CA LEU A 304 -15.95 19.20 -1.56
C LEU A 304 -15.10 19.15 -0.28
N CYS A 305 -13.86 18.75 -0.43
CA CYS A 305 -12.81 19.02 0.56
C CYS A 305 -12.40 20.49 0.41
N VAL A 306 -12.65 21.32 1.42
CA VAL A 306 -12.35 22.75 1.39
C VAL A 306 -11.27 23.08 2.41
N SER A 307 -10.21 23.75 1.99
CA SER A 307 -9.16 24.17 2.91
C SER A 307 -9.68 25.25 3.87
N HIS A 308 -9.30 25.14 5.17
CA HIS A 308 -9.65 26.16 6.15
C HIS A 308 -8.97 27.48 5.81
N PRO A 309 -9.64 28.63 5.95
CA PRO A 309 -9.07 29.94 5.62
C PRO A 309 -7.72 30.27 6.28
N SER A 310 -7.43 29.69 7.46
CA SER A 310 -6.16 29.88 8.17
C SER A 310 -5.09 28.86 7.79
N THR A 311 -5.38 27.90 6.89
CA THR A 311 -4.39 26.91 6.46
C THR A 311 -3.40 27.58 5.52
N PRO A 312 -2.08 27.42 5.74
CA PRO A 312 -1.07 27.97 4.86
C PRO A 312 -1.17 27.42 3.43
N LYS A 313 -0.61 28.14 2.48
CA LYS A 313 -0.49 27.67 1.09
C LYS A 313 0.34 26.38 1.08
N THR A 314 -0.15 25.36 0.40
CA THR A 314 0.64 24.17 0.04
C THR A 314 1.19 24.38 -1.34
N GLU A 315 2.49 24.26 -1.50
CA GLU A 315 3.12 24.33 -2.82
C GLU A 315 2.97 22.98 -3.53
N VAL A 316 2.62 23.02 -4.81
CA VAL A 316 2.55 21.84 -5.64
C VAL A 316 3.53 22.01 -6.81
N ARG A 317 4.45 21.08 -6.98
CA ARG A 317 5.49 21.11 -8.01
C ARG A 317 5.47 19.85 -8.85
N LEU A 318 5.68 20.02 -10.15
CA LEU A 318 5.85 18.92 -11.10
C LEU A 318 7.31 18.86 -11.55
N HIS A 319 7.86 17.67 -11.53
CA HIS A 319 9.22 17.38 -11.96
C HIS A 319 9.21 16.21 -12.93
N PHE A 320 10.14 16.22 -13.88
CA PHE A 320 10.40 15.05 -14.70
C PHE A 320 11.35 14.10 -13.97
N ASP A 321 11.22 12.81 -14.21
CA ASP A 321 11.91 11.73 -13.47
C ASP A 321 13.44 11.81 -13.54
N ASN A 322 14.01 12.35 -14.63
CA ASN A 322 15.45 12.64 -14.74
C ASN A 322 15.94 13.71 -13.75
N CYS A 323 15.05 14.35 -13.00
CA CYS A 323 15.36 15.38 -12.01
C CYS A 323 15.29 14.88 -10.56
N LEU A 324 15.06 13.58 -10.30
CA LEU A 324 14.83 13.08 -8.94
C LEU A 324 15.96 13.45 -7.98
N SER A 325 17.22 13.23 -8.32
CA SER A 325 18.38 13.58 -7.48
C SER A 325 18.40 15.07 -7.13
N LYS A 326 18.04 15.95 -8.07
CA LYS A 326 17.94 17.39 -7.83
C LYS A 326 16.78 17.73 -6.88
N VAL A 327 15.66 17.05 -7.01
CA VAL A 327 14.50 17.20 -6.11
C VAL A 327 14.88 16.79 -4.70
N LEU A 328 15.57 15.66 -4.55
CA LEU A 328 16.04 15.15 -3.26
C LEU A 328 17.03 16.10 -2.60
N SER A 329 18.04 16.60 -3.35
CA SER A 329 19.02 17.56 -2.84
C SER A 329 18.39 18.89 -2.42
N ASN A 330 17.39 19.39 -3.16
CA ASN A 330 16.66 20.59 -2.79
C ASN A 330 15.83 20.42 -1.51
N LEU A 331 15.26 19.24 -1.30
CA LEU A 331 14.43 18.96 -0.13
C LEU A 331 15.26 18.62 1.10
N SER A 332 16.47 18.12 0.94
CA SER A 332 17.37 17.81 2.07
C SER A 332 17.69 19.03 2.92
N VAL A 333 17.65 20.24 2.34
CA VAL A 333 17.83 21.52 3.03
C VAL A 333 16.52 22.14 3.52
N SER A 334 15.37 21.51 3.22
CA SER A 334 14.05 21.99 3.65
C SER A 334 13.76 21.50 5.07
N SER A 335 13.14 22.36 5.88
CA SER A 335 12.68 21.99 7.22
C SER A 335 11.44 21.10 7.15
N GLY A 336 11.28 20.21 8.12
CA GLY A 336 10.09 19.38 8.30
C GLY A 336 10.27 17.93 7.85
N THR A 337 9.23 17.12 8.12
CA THR A 337 9.19 15.70 7.81
C THR A 337 9.04 15.45 6.32
N GLN A 338 9.75 14.45 5.79
CA GLN A 338 9.81 14.17 4.36
C GLN A 338 9.42 12.72 4.06
N ALA A 339 8.64 12.50 3.01
CA ALA A 339 8.29 11.16 2.56
C ALA A 339 8.35 11.01 1.04
N ILE A 340 8.82 9.85 0.59
CA ILE A 340 8.74 9.41 -0.79
C ILE A 340 7.71 8.29 -0.85
N LEU A 341 6.68 8.50 -1.64
CA LEU A 341 5.57 7.58 -1.78
C LEU A 341 5.48 7.05 -3.21
N SER A 342 5.17 5.78 -3.34
CA SER A 342 5.01 5.12 -4.63
C SER A 342 3.86 4.11 -4.60
N ARG A 343 3.32 3.78 -5.79
CA ARG A 343 2.33 2.72 -5.94
C ARG A 343 2.91 1.35 -5.60
N THR A 344 4.15 1.09 -5.98
CA THR A 344 4.81 -0.20 -5.84
C THR A 344 6.12 -0.11 -5.06
N LYS A 345 6.55 -1.24 -4.50
CA LYS A 345 7.88 -1.34 -3.86
C LYS A 345 9.02 -1.24 -4.88
N ALA A 346 8.79 -1.61 -6.14
CA ALA A 346 9.78 -1.50 -7.20
C ALA A 346 10.30 -0.07 -7.37
N ASN A 347 9.40 0.88 -7.42
CA ASN A 347 9.78 2.30 -7.52
C ASN A 347 10.48 2.82 -6.25
N LEU A 348 10.19 2.24 -5.08
CA LEU A 348 10.92 2.59 -3.86
C LEU A 348 12.38 2.14 -3.90
N ALA A 349 12.70 1.02 -4.57
CA ALA A 349 14.09 0.61 -4.78
C ALA A 349 14.87 1.65 -5.59
N TRP A 350 14.26 2.20 -6.64
CA TRP A 350 14.86 3.30 -7.41
C TRP A 350 15.09 4.56 -6.56
N ALA A 351 14.13 4.94 -5.74
CA ALA A 351 14.28 6.07 -4.81
C ALA A 351 15.38 5.82 -3.77
N GLU A 352 15.47 4.58 -3.27
CA GLU A 352 16.50 4.17 -2.32
C GLU A 352 17.91 4.33 -2.91
N ILE A 353 18.12 3.89 -4.15
CA ILE A 353 19.41 4.08 -4.84
C ILE A 353 19.71 5.57 -5.03
N ALA A 354 18.72 6.36 -5.45
CA ALA A 354 18.89 7.80 -5.63
C ALA A 354 19.27 8.53 -4.32
N LEU A 355 18.65 8.15 -3.19
CA LEU A 355 18.99 8.68 -1.87
C LEU A 355 20.41 8.30 -1.46
N ARG A 356 20.82 7.05 -1.68
CA ARG A 356 22.19 6.58 -1.40
C ARG A 356 23.22 7.31 -2.24
N LEU A 357 22.96 7.51 -3.53
CA LEU A 357 23.83 8.30 -4.41
C LEU A 357 23.96 9.76 -3.95
N CYS A 358 22.92 10.34 -3.37
CA CYS A 358 22.94 11.69 -2.81
C CYS A 358 23.50 11.74 -1.37
N GLY A 359 23.86 10.61 -0.75
CA GLY A 359 24.30 10.56 0.64
C GLY A 359 23.21 10.97 1.65
N LEU A 360 21.93 10.79 1.33
CA LEU A 360 20.80 11.24 2.14
C LEU A 360 20.26 10.11 3.02
N PRO A 361 19.99 10.36 4.31
CA PRO A 361 19.46 9.37 5.23
C PRO A 361 18.00 9.02 4.89
N TYR A 362 17.65 7.75 5.03
CA TYR A 362 16.28 7.28 4.79
C TYR A 362 15.94 6.09 5.68
N ARG A 363 14.65 5.83 5.81
CA ARG A 363 14.12 4.60 6.41
C ARG A 363 12.81 4.18 5.77
N TYR A 364 12.56 2.89 5.76
CA TYR A 364 11.25 2.36 5.38
C TYR A 364 10.25 2.51 6.53
N LEU A 365 9.03 2.92 6.21
CA LEU A 365 7.96 3.02 7.19
C LEU A 365 7.56 1.64 7.72
N ASN A 366 7.42 0.67 6.82
CA ASN A 366 7.07 -0.72 7.13
C ASN A 366 7.94 -1.66 6.29
N GLY A 367 8.50 -2.68 6.93
CA GLY A 367 9.29 -3.70 6.25
C GLY A 367 10.78 -3.33 6.13
N SER A 368 11.46 -4.08 5.29
CA SER A 368 12.90 -3.97 4.99
C SER A 368 13.13 -3.27 3.65
N SER A 369 14.38 -2.90 3.41
CA SER A 369 14.86 -2.32 2.16
C SER A 369 14.34 -3.07 0.94
N ALA A 370 13.82 -2.34 -0.05
CA ALA A 370 13.37 -2.93 -1.31
C ALA A 370 14.54 -3.55 -2.09
N LEU A 371 15.74 -2.99 -1.98
CA LEU A 371 16.95 -3.53 -2.63
C LEU A 371 17.32 -4.93 -2.11
N HIS A 372 17.11 -5.19 -0.81
CA HIS A 372 17.46 -6.47 -0.18
C HIS A 372 16.37 -7.54 -0.31
N THR A 373 15.13 -7.16 -0.57
CA THR A 373 14.01 -8.12 -0.61
C THR A 373 13.64 -8.58 -2.01
N ARG A 374 14.13 -7.91 -3.04
CA ARG A 374 13.75 -8.18 -4.43
C ARG A 374 14.78 -9.06 -5.14
N THR A 375 14.34 -10.25 -5.55
CA THR A 375 15.20 -11.25 -6.22
C THR A 375 15.69 -10.79 -7.58
N GLU A 376 14.90 -10.03 -8.34
CA GLU A 376 15.26 -9.49 -9.65
C GLU A 376 16.43 -8.50 -9.59
N ILE A 377 16.55 -7.73 -8.52
CA ILE A 377 17.72 -6.85 -8.29
C ILE A 377 18.94 -7.70 -7.95
N GLY A 378 18.73 -8.75 -7.14
CA GLY A 378 19.77 -9.71 -6.83
C GLY A 378 20.36 -10.40 -8.05
N ILE A 379 19.55 -10.67 -9.09
CA ILE A 379 20.02 -11.22 -10.37
C ILE A 379 21.05 -10.30 -11.03
N LEU A 380 20.80 -8.98 -11.06
CA LEU A 380 21.76 -8.01 -11.59
C LEU A 380 23.04 -7.98 -10.75
N VAL A 381 22.92 -8.04 -9.43
CA VAL A 381 24.06 -8.08 -8.50
C VAL A 381 24.91 -9.31 -8.74
N VAL A 382 24.32 -10.50 -8.87
CA VAL A 382 25.05 -11.75 -9.16
C VAL A 382 25.80 -11.64 -10.50
N GLY A 383 25.15 -11.09 -11.53
CA GLY A 383 25.76 -10.87 -12.83
C GLY A 383 27.02 -9.99 -12.75
N VAL A 384 26.93 -8.86 -12.04
CA VAL A 384 28.08 -7.94 -11.86
C VAL A 384 29.17 -8.59 -11.00
N LEU A 385 28.81 -9.27 -9.89
CA LEU A 385 29.77 -9.98 -9.03
C LEU A 385 30.57 -11.02 -9.80
N LEU A 386 29.92 -11.86 -10.59
CA LEU A 386 30.58 -12.88 -11.40
C LEU A 386 31.48 -12.25 -12.46
N SER A 387 31.05 -11.17 -13.10
CA SER A 387 31.84 -10.53 -14.16
C SER A 387 33.09 -9.82 -13.61
N VAL A 388 33.00 -9.24 -12.41
CA VAL A 388 34.09 -8.45 -11.80
C VAL A 388 35.01 -9.34 -10.95
N TYR A 389 34.45 -10.15 -10.06
CA TYR A 389 35.21 -10.91 -9.06
C TYR A 389 35.32 -12.40 -9.38
N GLY A 390 34.44 -12.93 -10.24
CA GLY A 390 34.36 -14.35 -10.54
C GLY A 390 33.85 -15.22 -9.39
N ASP A 391 33.38 -14.63 -8.31
CA ASP A 391 32.88 -15.33 -7.13
C ASP A 391 31.66 -14.61 -6.49
N LEU A 392 31.07 -15.20 -5.47
CA LEU A 392 29.87 -14.72 -4.78
C LEU A 392 30.10 -14.44 -3.29
N ARG A 393 31.34 -14.28 -2.83
CA ARG A 393 31.69 -14.11 -1.42
C ARG A 393 30.99 -12.89 -0.79
N LEU A 394 30.82 -11.82 -1.53
CA LEU A 394 30.12 -10.62 -1.05
C LEU A 394 28.64 -10.85 -0.73
N LEU A 395 28.06 -11.97 -1.18
CA LEU A 395 26.69 -12.37 -0.83
C LEU A 395 26.60 -13.23 0.43
N GLU A 396 27.70 -13.60 1.08
CA GLU A 396 27.70 -14.55 2.20
C GLU A 396 26.70 -14.16 3.31
N ASN A 397 26.61 -12.89 3.63
CA ASN A 397 25.70 -12.36 4.67
C ASN A 397 24.36 -11.86 4.12
N HIS A 398 24.10 -11.99 2.81
CA HIS A 398 22.86 -11.50 2.22
C HIS A 398 21.67 -12.39 2.63
N PRO A 399 20.55 -11.82 3.18
CA PRO A 399 19.42 -12.60 3.69
C PRO A 399 18.75 -13.49 2.65
N ASN A 400 18.73 -13.06 1.39
CA ASN A 400 18.08 -13.76 0.28
C ASN A 400 19.08 -14.43 -0.69
N LYS A 401 20.31 -14.68 -0.26
CA LYS A 401 21.37 -15.22 -1.13
C LYS A 401 20.98 -16.44 -1.97
N GLN A 402 20.21 -17.36 -1.37
CA GLN A 402 19.77 -18.57 -2.08
C GLN A 402 18.82 -18.23 -3.24
N ALA A 403 17.86 -17.36 -3.00
CA ALA A 403 16.85 -17.00 -3.99
C ALA A 403 17.46 -16.22 -5.16
N ILE A 404 18.37 -15.28 -4.89
CA ILE A 404 18.99 -14.46 -5.95
C ILE A 404 19.96 -15.25 -6.82
N VAL A 405 20.78 -16.14 -6.23
CA VAL A 405 21.67 -17.02 -7.01
C VAL A 405 20.86 -18.03 -7.82
N TYR A 406 19.83 -18.61 -7.22
CA TYR A 406 18.90 -19.49 -7.93
C TYR A 406 18.24 -18.76 -9.11
N GLY A 407 17.72 -17.55 -8.87
CA GLY A 407 17.09 -16.71 -9.89
C GLY A 407 18.03 -16.44 -11.05
N PHE A 408 19.25 -15.99 -10.77
CA PHE A 408 20.27 -15.73 -11.81
C PHE A 408 20.57 -16.97 -12.65
N LEU A 409 20.86 -18.10 -12.02
CA LEU A 409 21.20 -19.33 -12.74
C LEU A 409 20.02 -19.84 -13.58
N LYS A 410 18.79 -19.73 -13.08
CA LYS A 410 17.57 -20.10 -13.82
C LYS A 410 17.38 -19.20 -15.04
N GLU A 411 17.54 -17.89 -14.89
CA GLU A 411 17.44 -16.91 -15.98
C GLU A 411 18.56 -17.08 -17.00
N ALA A 412 19.78 -17.31 -16.52
CA ALA A 412 20.91 -17.70 -17.35
C ALA A 412 20.71 -19.04 -18.08
N GLY A 413 19.56 -19.67 -18.00
CA GLY A 413 19.20 -20.87 -18.75
C GLY A 413 19.72 -22.17 -18.17
N PHE A 414 20.27 -22.15 -16.96
CA PHE A 414 20.71 -23.39 -16.29
C PHE A 414 19.50 -24.17 -15.74
N ARG A 415 19.62 -25.51 -15.76
CA ARG A 415 18.61 -26.45 -15.25
C ARG A 415 19.35 -27.54 -14.46
N TRP A 416 18.76 -27.97 -13.35
CA TRP A 416 19.29 -28.99 -12.44
C TRP A 416 18.20 -29.90 -11.90
N GLN A 417 18.60 -31.06 -11.36
CA GLN A 417 17.65 -31.98 -10.75
C GLN A 417 17.24 -31.54 -9.36
N LYS A 418 16.05 -31.99 -8.93
CA LYS A 418 15.43 -31.68 -7.63
C LYS A 418 16.41 -32.04 -6.49
N GLY A 419 16.65 -31.09 -5.57
CA GLY A 419 17.51 -31.28 -4.40
C GLY A 419 18.99 -30.97 -4.58
N GLN A 420 19.54 -30.99 -5.79
CA GLN A 420 20.96 -30.76 -6.02
C GLN A 420 21.40 -29.31 -5.73
N PHE A 421 20.54 -28.34 -5.98
CA PHE A 421 20.89 -26.92 -5.82
C PHE A 421 21.24 -26.54 -4.38
N LYS A 422 20.49 -27.05 -3.39
CA LYS A 422 20.74 -26.74 -1.98
C LYS A 422 22.07 -27.23 -1.47
N ALA A 423 22.48 -28.42 -1.91
CA ALA A 423 23.78 -29.02 -1.58
C ALA A 423 24.93 -28.24 -2.24
N ALA A 424 24.77 -27.90 -3.54
CA ALA A 424 25.76 -27.12 -4.28
C ALA A 424 25.91 -25.70 -3.77
N LEU A 425 24.81 -25.03 -3.35
CA LEU A 425 24.87 -23.67 -2.85
C LEU A 425 25.77 -23.52 -1.61
N SER A 426 25.80 -24.51 -0.74
CA SER A 426 26.70 -24.53 0.42
C SER A 426 28.16 -24.51 0.00
N GLY A 427 28.48 -25.22 -1.09
CA GLY A 427 29.83 -25.22 -1.69
C GLY A 427 30.15 -23.91 -2.43
N LEU A 428 29.16 -23.32 -3.10
CA LEU A 428 29.31 -22.05 -3.86
C LEU A 428 29.68 -20.84 -2.99
N MET A 429 29.35 -20.88 -1.70
CA MET A 429 29.58 -19.79 -0.76
C MET A 429 30.71 -20.06 0.24
N ALA A 430 31.37 -21.21 0.14
CA ALA A 430 32.50 -21.52 1.01
C ALA A 430 33.70 -20.64 0.69
N PRO A 431 34.46 -20.18 1.71
CA PRO A 431 35.71 -19.49 1.49
C PRO A 431 36.65 -20.36 0.65
N HIS A 432 37.23 -19.81 -0.42
CA HIS A 432 38.13 -20.53 -1.36
C HIS A 432 37.43 -21.58 -2.24
N ALA A 433 36.11 -21.65 -2.32
CA ALA A 433 35.45 -22.53 -3.26
C ALA A 433 35.72 -22.11 -4.71
N ASP A 434 36.12 -23.06 -5.53
CA ASP A 434 36.10 -22.89 -6.97
C ASP A 434 34.63 -22.92 -7.45
N LEU A 435 34.05 -21.75 -7.63
CA LEU A 435 32.68 -21.57 -8.09
C LEU A 435 32.38 -22.40 -9.35
N TRP A 436 33.33 -22.43 -10.29
CA TRP A 436 33.16 -23.08 -11.58
C TRP A 436 33.17 -24.60 -11.46
N SER A 437 34.03 -25.13 -10.60
CA SER A 437 34.06 -26.56 -10.27
C SER A 437 32.77 -26.99 -9.57
N ALA A 438 32.28 -26.20 -8.59
CA ALA A 438 31.04 -26.49 -7.88
C ALA A 438 29.81 -26.44 -8.80
N LEU A 439 29.73 -25.48 -9.72
CA LEU A 439 28.68 -25.42 -10.74
C LEU A 439 28.81 -26.56 -11.75
N GLY A 440 30.05 -26.92 -12.12
CA GLY A 440 30.33 -28.04 -13.01
C GLY A 440 29.84 -29.39 -12.47
N GLN A 441 29.99 -29.62 -11.17
CA GLN A 441 29.47 -30.81 -10.48
C GLN A 441 27.92 -30.82 -10.50
N LEU A 442 27.29 -29.66 -10.36
CA LEU A 442 25.81 -29.51 -10.39
C LEU A 442 25.23 -29.95 -11.75
N PHE A 443 26.00 -29.78 -12.82
CA PHE A 443 25.59 -30.07 -14.20
C PHE A 443 26.25 -31.32 -14.77
N GLU A 444 26.72 -32.22 -13.91
CA GLU A 444 27.40 -33.44 -14.33
C GLU A 444 26.48 -34.31 -15.23
N GLY A 445 26.96 -34.69 -16.41
CA GLY A 445 26.18 -35.44 -17.40
C GLY A 445 25.42 -34.61 -18.43
N ALA A 446 25.32 -33.32 -18.32
CA ALA A 446 24.59 -32.45 -19.26
C ALA A 446 25.57 -31.57 -20.09
N GLN A 447 26.04 -32.08 -21.25
CA GLN A 447 27.04 -31.40 -22.09
C GLN A 447 26.63 -29.94 -22.43
N TYR A 448 25.37 -29.71 -22.80
CA TYR A 448 24.86 -28.36 -23.10
C TYR A 448 25.04 -27.40 -21.91
N GLN A 449 24.80 -27.88 -20.69
CA GLN A 449 24.95 -27.06 -19.48
C GLN A 449 26.41 -26.74 -19.19
N LYS A 450 27.30 -27.69 -19.43
CA LYS A 450 28.76 -27.50 -19.30
C LYS A 450 29.28 -26.48 -20.31
N ASP A 451 28.86 -26.57 -21.58
CA ASP A 451 29.24 -25.62 -22.62
C ASP A 451 28.72 -24.19 -22.29
N ARG A 452 27.50 -24.09 -21.75
CA ARG A 452 26.94 -22.83 -21.29
C ARG A 452 27.73 -22.28 -20.09
N LEU A 453 28.09 -23.13 -19.14
CA LEU A 453 28.92 -22.74 -18.00
C LEU A 453 30.30 -22.25 -18.44
N GLY A 454 30.95 -22.94 -19.42
CA GLY A 454 32.19 -22.50 -20.01
C GLY A 454 32.12 -21.14 -20.68
N ARG A 455 31.00 -20.85 -21.37
CA ARG A 455 30.75 -19.50 -21.93
C ARG A 455 30.62 -18.46 -20.84
N LEU A 456 29.83 -18.74 -19.79
CA LEU A 456 29.70 -17.82 -18.67
C LEU A 456 31.06 -17.55 -17.99
N ALA A 457 31.83 -18.60 -17.72
CA ALA A 457 33.18 -18.47 -17.17
C ALA A 457 34.13 -17.63 -18.05
N THR A 458 33.96 -17.68 -19.37
CA THR A 458 34.76 -16.90 -20.31
C THR A 458 34.44 -15.41 -20.26
N ILE A 459 33.21 -15.02 -19.88
CA ILE A 459 32.78 -13.65 -19.75
C ILE A 459 33.14 -13.09 -18.37
N CYS A 460 33.12 -13.92 -17.36
CA CYS A 460 33.44 -13.54 -15.98
C CYS A 460 34.93 -13.22 -15.83
N GLN A 461 35.26 -12.39 -14.85
CA GLN A 461 36.61 -11.88 -14.58
C GLN A 461 37.28 -11.08 -15.71
N LYS A 462 36.49 -10.59 -16.67
CA LYS A 462 36.97 -9.70 -17.73
C LYS A 462 36.86 -8.21 -17.39
N ASP A 463 36.07 -7.90 -16.43
CA ASP A 463 35.78 -6.54 -16.05
C ASP A 463 36.56 -6.13 -14.79
N GLY A 464 37.01 -4.88 -14.77
CA GLY A 464 37.54 -4.28 -13.58
C GLY A 464 36.44 -3.65 -12.73
N GLU A 465 36.71 -3.39 -11.47
CA GLU A 465 35.80 -2.72 -10.54
C GLU A 465 35.34 -1.34 -11.03
N GLU A 466 36.15 -0.66 -11.86
CA GLU A 466 35.88 0.65 -12.43
C GLU A 466 35.02 0.57 -13.72
N THR A 467 34.78 -0.63 -14.25
CA THR A 467 33.89 -0.79 -15.42
C THR A 467 32.48 -0.36 -15.05
N PRO A 468 31.82 0.48 -15.87
CA PRO A 468 30.41 0.85 -15.61
C PRO A 468 29.53 -0.40 -15.48
N ALA A 469 28.75 -0.49 -14.41
CA ALA A 469 27.90 -1.64 -14.16
C ALA A 469 26.92 -1.91 -15.32
N ILE A 470 26.46 -0.86 -15.99
CA ILE A 470 25.57 -0.96 -17.15
C ILE A 470 26.24 -1.70 -18.33
N ASP A 471 27.53 -1.51 -18.54
CA ASP A 471 28.26 -2.14 -19.67
C ASP A 471 28.49 -3.63 -19.40
N VAL A 472 28.74 -3.98 -18.13
CA VAL A 472 28.77 -5.38 -17.68
C VAL A 472 27.44 -6.08 -17.94
N LEU A 473 26.33 -5.44 -17.51
CA LEU A 473 24.98 -6.01 -17.66
C LEU A 473 24.56 -6.11 -19.15
N ARG A 474 24.90 -5.13 -19.98
CA ARG A 474 24.67 -5.18 -21.43
C ARG A 474 25.36 -6.38 -22.07
N ARG A 475 26.59 -6.67 -21.66
CA ARG A 475 27.32 -7.84 -22.16
C ARG A 475 26.63 -9.14 -21.77
N LEU A 476 26.21 -9.28 -20.52
CA LEU A 476 25.47 -10.47 -20.07
C LEU A 476 24.16 -10.69 -20.82
N ILE A 477 23.49 -9.59 -21.23
CA ILE A 477 22.30 -9.65 -22.08
C ILE A 477 22.66 -10.10 -23.50
N MET A 478 23.68 -9.50 -24.11
CA MET A 478 24.11 -9.86 -25.47
C MET A 478 24.52 -11.32 -25.59
N GLU A 479 25.08 -11.88 -24.54
CA GLU A 479 25.50 -13.30 -24.47
C GLU A 479 24.35 -14.24 -24.01
N GLY A 480 23.18 -13.68 -23.73
CA GLY A 480 21.97 -14.43 -23.39
C GLY A 480 21.98 -15.05 -21.99
N PHE A 481 22.67 -14.45 -21.01
CA PHE A 481 22.67 -14.86 -19.60
C PHE A 481 21.68 -14.08 -18.74
N ILE A 482 21.27 -12.93 -19.18
CA ILE A 482 20.18 -12.15 -18.61
C ILE A 482 19.23 -11.81 -19.76
N ASP A 483 17.94 -11.91 -19.55
CA ASP A 483 16.95 -11.49 -20.55
C ASP A 483 17.04 -9.98 -20.82
N SER A 484 16.73 -9.55 -22.05
CA SER A 484 16.83 -8.16 -22.44
C SER A 484 15.94 -7.26 -21.55
N VAL A 485 16.57 -6.24 -20.97
CA VAL A 485 15.90 -5.16 -20.27
C VAL A 485 15.69 -4.02 -21.26
N GLY A 486 14.50 -3.82 -21.78
CA GLY A 486 14.27 -2.76 -22.76
C GLY A 486 12.81 -2.39 -22.93
N SER A 487 12.58 -1.26 -23.62
CA SER A 487 11.27 -0.69 -23.89
C SER A 487 10.31 -1.59 -24.70
N GLU A 488 10.80 -2.67 -25.29
CA GLU A 488 10.03 -3.66 -26.05
C GLU A 488 10.20 -5.10 -25.58
N GLY A 489 11.12 -5.37 -24.66
CA GLY A 489 11.49 -6.71 -24.22
C GLY A 489 11.17 -6.96 -22.75
N VAL A 490 10.02 -7.50 -22.52
CA VAL A 490 9.59 -7.97 -21.21
C VAL A 490 10.21 -9.34 -20.97
N THR A 491 10.88 -9.53 -19.84
CA THR A 491 11.36 -10.85 -19.41
C THR A 491 10.19 -11.84 -19.35
N ARG A 492 10.35 -13.03 -19.94
CA ARG A 492 9.28 -14.03 -20.05
C ARG A 492 8.81 -14.63 -18.74
N THR A 493 9.42 -14.30 -17.59
CA THR A 493 9.26 -15.01 -16.32
C THR A 493 9.18 -14.12 -15.09
N GLY A 494 8.54 -12.96 -15.14
CA GLY A 494 8.36 -12.13 -13.93
C GLY A 494 7.00 -11.47 -13.88
N SER A 495 6.52 -11.10 -12.68
CA SER A 495 5.37 -10.21 -12.56
C SER A 495 5.69 -8.84 -13.17
N ASN A 496 4.70 -8.14 -13.70
CA ASN A 496 4.88 -6.78 -14.25
C ASN A 496 5.62 -5.83 -13.30
N ASP A 497 5.47 -6.01 -11.99
CA ASP A 497 6.13 -5.19 -10.96
C ASP A 497 7.63 -5.49 -10.84
N GLN A 498 8.04 -6.77 -10.98
CA GLN A 498 9.45 -7.18 -10.96
C GLN A 498 10.21 -6.59 -12.16
N GLN A 499 9.62 -6.69 -13.35
CA GLN A 499 10.20 -6.16 -14.59
C GLN A 499 10.40 -4.66 -14.54
N ARG A 500 9.43 -3.92 -14.00
CA ARG A 500 9.49 -2.46 -13.86
C ARG A 500 10.62 -2.00 -12.93
N GLY A 501 10.84 -2.71 -11.83
CA GLY A 501 11.95 -2.41 -10.91
C GLY A 501 13.31 -2.51 -11.59
N VAL A 502 13.52 -3.55 -12.39
CA VAL A 502 14.75 -3.75 -13.16
C VAL A 502 14.93 -2.65 -14.22
N VAL A 503 13.88 -2.31 -14.97
CA VAL A 503 13.93 -1.24 -15.97
C VAL A 503 14.34 0.10 -15.35
N ARG A 504 13.79 0.47 -14.21
CA ARG A 504 14.14 1.73 -13.53
C ARG A 504 15.58 1.76 -13.02
N ILE A 505 16.07 0.65 -12.50
CA ILE A 505 17.48 0.53 -12.12
C ILE A 505 18.38 0.62 -13.34
N TRP A 506 17.98 -0.04 -14.43
CA TRP A 506 18.70 0.03 -15.70
C TRP A 506 18.79 1.47 -16.23
N GLU A 507 17.70 2.20 -16.29
CA GLU A 507 17.66 3.61 -16.70
C GLU A 507 18.58 4.48 -15.83
N LEU A 508 18.59 4.22 -14.51
CA LEU A 508 19.49 4.92 -13.59
C LEU A 508 20.96 4.60 -13.88
N LEU A 509 21.30 3.32 -14.04
CA LEU A 509 22.66 2.90 -14.35
C LEU A 509 23.15 3.44 -15.70
N ASP A 510 22.25 3.47 -16.68
CA ASP A 510 22.58 4.01 -18.02
C ASP A 510 22.82 5.53 -18.01
N SER A 511 22.03 6.25 -17.25
CA SER A 511 22.14 7.72 -17.12
C SER A 511 23.32 8.14 -16.24
N SER A 512 23.59 7.40 -15.15
CA SER A 512 24.63 7.77 -14.17
C SER A 512 26.01 7.20 -14.48
N LYS A 513 26.07 6.13 -15.27
CA LYS A 513 27.33 5.43 -15.62
C LYS A 513 28.19 5.05 -14.43
N ILE A 514 27.56 4.71 -13.29
CA ILE A 514 28.30 4.32 -12.08
C ILE A 514 29.10 3.05 -12.32
N ASP A 515 30.31 3.00 -11.72
CA ASP A 515 31.18 1.84 -11.80
C ASP A 515 30.62 0.65 -11.01
N SER A 516 31.12 -0.55 -11.31
CA SER A 516 30.64 -1.79 -10.71
C SER A 516 30.87 -1.87 -9.21
N ARG A 517 32.00 -1.32 -8.69
CA ARG A 517 32.27 -1.25 -7.24
C ARG A 517 31.21 -0.41 -6.55
N THR A 518 30.96 0.80 -7.06
CA THR A 518 29.94 1.71 -6.51
C THR A 518 28.55 1.08 -6.56
N PHE A 519 28.18 0.43 -7.68
CA PHE A 519 26.90 -0.28 -7.81
C PHE A 519 26.75 -1.38 -6.75
N LEU A 520 27.76 -2.25 -6.60
CA LEU A 520 27.74 -3.33 -5.62
C LEU A 520 27.66 -2.81 -4.19
N ASN A 521 28.44 -1.76 -3.87
CA ASN A 521 28.40 -1.14 -2.56
C ASN A 521 27.04 -0.50 -2.25
N LEU A 522 26.42 0.14 -3.24
CA LEU A 522 25.08 0.73 -3.08
C LEU A 522 24.02 -0.33 -2.76
N ILE A 523 24.13 -1.53 -3.30
CA ILE A 523 23.11 -2.56 -3.13
C ILE A 523 23.42 -3.48 -1.95
N LEU A 524 24.66 -3.92 -1.77
CA LEU A 524 25.02 -4.92 -0.77
C LEU A 524 25.19 -4.36 0.64
N ASN A 525 25.65 -3.11 0.76
CA ASN A 525 25.80 -2.51 2.06
C ASN A 525 24.48 -1.82 2.50
N PRO A 526 23.84 -2.28 3.59
CA PRO A 526 22.75 -1.52 4.16
C PRO A 526 23.29 -0.14 4.55
N GLY A 527 22.69 0.92 3.98
CA GLY A 527 23.06 2.28 4.36
C GLY A 527 22.90 2.45 5.86
N GLU A 528 23.93 2.89 6.54
CA GLU A 528 23.83 3.30 7.94
C GLU A 528 22.83 4.46 8.02
N ALA A 529 21.81 4.31 8.87
CA ALA A 529 20.91 5.43 9.17
C ALA A 529 21.75 6.55 9.75
N ALA A 530 21.94 7.64 9.00
CA ALA A 530 22.60 8.82 9.52
C ALA A 530 21.85 9.33 10.76
N THR A 531 22.56 9.52 11.84
CA THR A 531 22.00 9.75 13.18
C THR A 531 21.53 11.18 13.42
N ASP A 532 21.89 12.15 12.58
CA ASP A 532 21.75 13.58 12.88
C ASP A 532 20.78 14.38 11.99
N CYS A 533 20.13 13.75 10.99
CA CYS A 533 19.13 14.41 10.14
C CYS A 533 17.83 13.63 10.14
N ASP A 534 16.70 14.32 10.02
CA ASP A 534 15.40 13.69 9.82
C ASP A 534 15.42 12.86 8.53
N PRO A 535 15.29 11.52 8.60
CA PRO A 535 15.42 10.67 7.43
C PRO A 535 14.22 10.81 6.50
N PHE A 536 14.45 10.64 5.19
CA PHE A 536 13.36 10.44 4.23
C PHE A 536 12.60 9.15 4.56
N ILE A 537 11.28 9.24 4.65
CA ILE A 537 10.43 8.08 4.87
C ILE A 537 10.05 7.47 3.52
N LEU A 538 10.43 6.23 3.28
CA LEU A 538 10.02 5.46 2.11
C LEU A 538 8.77 4.64 2.44
N SER A 539 7.71 4.78 1.65
CA SER A 539 6.48 4.00 1.84
C SER A 539 5.71 3.81 0.53
N THR A 540 4.94 2.72 0.46
CA THR A 540 3.91 2.61 -0.57
C THR A 540 2.75 3.56 -0.25
N LEU A 541 1.98 3.94 -1.27
CA LEU A 541 0.78 4.76 -1.09
C LEU A 541 -0.20 4.12 -0.09
N HIS A 542 -0.40 2.81 -0.15
CA HIS A 542 -1.21 2.07 0.82
C HIS A 542 -0.67 2.18 2.26
N GLY A 543 0.65 2.02 2.42
CA GLY A 543 1.31 2.12 3.72
C GLY A 543 1.26 3.53 4.32
N SER A 544 1.10 4.57 3.50
CA SER A 544 1.02 5.96 3.91
C SER A 544 -0.32 6.37 4.52
N LYS A 545 -1.35 5.52 4.40
CA LYS A 545 -2.70 5.83 4.87
C LYS A 545 -2.73 6.12 6.38
N GLY A 546 -3.43 7.16 6.76
CA GLY A 546 -3.51 7.63 8.15
C GLY A 546 -2.36 8.55 8.59
N LEU A 547 -1.28 8.62 7.80
CA LEU A 547 -0.09 9.45 8.10
C LEU A 547 -0.12 10.78 7.34
N GLU A 548 0.83 11.66 7.67
CA GLU A 548 0.99 12.96 7.04
C GLU A 548 2.41 13.49 7.24
N TRP A 549 2.94 14.17 6.23
CA TRP A 549 4.28 14.76 6.24
C TRP A 549 4.25 16.19 5.73
N ASP A 550 5.26 16.97 6.09
CA ASP A 550 5.38 18.35 5.62
C ASP A 550 5.66 18.37 4.12
N ASN A 551 6.60 17.55 3.66
CA ASN A 551 6.98 17.43 2.26
C ASN A 551 6.74 15.99 1.77
N VAL A 552 6.07 15.85 0.65
CA VAL A 552 5.79 14.55 0.02
C VAL A 552 6.29 14.56 -1.41
N ILE A 553 6.98 13.49 -1.79
CA ILE A 553 7.38 13.20 -3.17
C ILE A 553 6.62 11.97 -3.63
N LEU A 554 5.85 12.10 -4.69
CA LEU A 554 5.22 10.96 -5.38
C LEU A 554 6.04 10.59 -6.61
N ILE A 555 6.42 9.32 -6.71
CA ILE A 555 7.20 8.75 -7.81
C ILE A 555 6.44 7.59 -8.48
N GLY A 556 6.91 7.17 -9.68
CA GLY A 556 6.27 6.09 -10.44
C GLY A 556 4.94 6.52 -11.04
N LEU A 557 4.80 7.79 -11.39
CA LEU A 557 3.57 8.39 -11.91
C LEU A 557 3.49 8.26 -13.43
N ASN A 558 3.63 7.06 -13.97
CA ASN A 558 3.41 6.77 -15.37
C ASN A 558 2.10 5.98 -15.59
N GLU A 559 1.49 6.12 -16.75
CA GLU A 559 0.17 5.56 -17.05
C GLU A 559 0.16 4.03 -17.07
N GLN A 560 1.27 3.40 -17.42
CA GLN A 560 1.37 1.94 -17.45
C GLN A 560 1.49 1.32 -16.07
N GLU A 561 1.96 2.08 -15.09
CA GLU A 561 2.12 1.62 -13.70
C GLU A 561 1.00 2.11 -12.79
N PHE A 562 0.45 3.29 -13.08
CA PHE A 562 -0.54 3.93 -12.24
C PHE A 562 -1.51 4.80 -13.07
N PRO A 563 -2.73 4.35 -13.39
CA PRO A 563 -3.45 3.21 -12.80
C PRO A 563 -2.91 1.82 -13.13
N GLY A 564 -2.12 1.64 -14.17
CA GLY A 564 -1.66 0.34 -14.63
C GLY A 564 -2.82 -0.62 -14.95
N GLY A 565 -2.64 -1.52 -15.90
CA GLY A 565 -3.51 -2.68 -15.93
C GLY A 565 -3.15 -3.56 -14.72
N LYS A 566 -4.10 -3.97 -13.90
CA LYS A 566 -3.86 -5.14 -13.06
C LYS A 566 -3.48 -6.28 -14.01
N PRO A 567 -2.43 -7.09 -13.72
CA PRO A 567 -2.36 -8.38 -14.35
C PRO A 567 -3.74 -9.00 -14.14
N ASP A 568 -4.30 -9.61 -15.19
CA ASP A 568 -5.57 -10.35 -15.11
C ASP A 568 -5.62 -11.04 -13.75
N ASP A 569 -6.73 -10.87 -13.05
CA ASP A 569 -6.91 -11.35 -11.68
C ASP A 569 -6.24 -12.73 -11.58
N VAL A 570 -5.12 -12.82 -10.89
CA VAL A 570 -4.25 -14.02 -10.90
C VAL A 570 -5.02 -15.27 -10.47
N TYR A 571 -6.18 -15.03 -9.87
CA TYR A 571 -7.14 -16.05 -9.46
C TYR A 571 -8.09 -16.46 -10.59
N SER A 572 -8.20 -15.67 -11.66
CA SER A 572 -9.17 -15.91 -12.72
C SER A 572 -8.63 -16.85 -13.81
N VAL A 573 -9.55 -17.51 -14.52
CA VAL A 573 -9.24 -18.39 -15.65
C VAL A 573 -8.86 -17.59 -16.92
N ARG A 574 -9.11 -16.28 -16.93
CA ARG A 574 -8.82 -15.43 -18.08
C ARG A 574 -7.37 -14.97 -18.09
N THR A 575 -6.67 -15.35 -19.11
CA THR A 575 -5.28 -14.97 -19.39
C THR A 575 -5.23 -14.12 -20.66
N SER A 576 -5.51 -12.83 -20.56
CA SER A 576 -5.18 -11.90 -21.64
C SER A 576 -4.43 -10.70 -21.05
N MET A 577 -3.13 -10.68 -21.26
CA MET A 577 -2.17 -9.71 -20.69
C MET A 577 -2.31 -8.26 -21.18
N ASN A 578 -3.34 -7.92 -21.95
CA ASN A 578 -3.52 -6.61 -22.58
C ASN A 578 -4.91 -6.00 -22.40
N THR A 579 -5.69 -6.46 -21.42
CA THR A 579 -7.00 -5.83 -21.16
C THR A 579 -6.78 -4.52 -20.41
N PRO A 580 -7.25 -3.37 -20.90
CA PRO A 580 -7.21 -2.13 -20.15
C PRO A 580 -7.99 -2.32 -18.83
N PRO A 581 -7.54 -1.63 -17.73
CA PRO A 581 -8.20 -1.78 -16.44
C PRO A 581 -9.66 -1.38 -16.55
N ALA A 582 -10.54 -2.13 -15.84
CA ALA A 582 -11.95 -1.77 -15.74
C ALA A 582 -12.10 -0.39 -15.06
N GLU A 583 -13.19 0.33 -15.37
CA GLU A 583 -13.40 1.67 -14.80
C GLU A 583 -13.42 1.63 -13.26
N GLU A 584 -13.94 0.58 -12.65
CA GLU A 584 -13.95 0.37 -11.20
C GLU A 584 -12.53 0.27 -10.61
N GLU A 585 -11.61 -0.39 -11.33
CA GLU A 585 -10.20 -0.48 -10.95
C GLU A 585 -9.50 0.88 -11.07
N ILE A 586 -9.81 1.63 -12.13
CA ILE A 586 -9.31 3.00 -12.28
C ILE A 586 -9.82 3.90 -11.15
N GLU A 587 -11.04 3.69 -10.68
CA GLU A 587 -11.61 4.43 -9.56
C GLU A 587 -10.90 4.13 -8.25
N GLU A 588 -10.54 2.86 -7.99
CA GLU A 588 -9.75 2.49 -6.80
C GLU A 588 -8.35 3.12 -6.86
N GLU A 589 -7.67 3.04 -7.98
CA GLU A 589 -6.35 3.66 -8.19
C GLU A 589 -6.43 5.20 -8.10
N ARG A 590 -7.51 5.81 -8.55
CA ARG A 590 -7.77 7.26 -8.39
C ARG A 590 -7.95 7.65 -6.92
N ARG A 591 -8.62 6.81 -6.11
CA ARG A 591 -8.67 6.98 -4.64
C ARG A 591 -7.29 6.82 -4.01
N LEU A 592 -6.48 5.91 -4.52
CA LEU A 592 -5.11 5.73 -4.03
C LEU A 592 -4.23 6.96 -4.33
N PHE A 593 -4.35 7.54 -5.53
CA PHE A 593 -3.68 8.81 -5.86
C PHE A 593 -4.17 9.95 -4.96
N TYR A 594 -5.49 10.05 -4.75
CA TYR A 594 -6.08 11.01 -3.82
C TYR A 594 -5.53 10.85 -2.40
N VAL A 595 -5.40 9.63 -1.90
CA VAL A 595 -4.76 9.36 -0.61
C VAL A 595 -3.33 9.89 -0.61
N GLY A 596 -2.53 9.58 -1.64
CA GLY A 596 -1.13 9.97 -1.73
C GLY A 596 -0.93 11.49 -1.67
N ILE A 597 -1.60 12.25 -2.54
CA ILE A 597 -1.47 13.72 -2.58
C ILE A 597 -1.96 14.38 -1.28
N THR A 598 -2.98 13.83 -0.64
CA THR A 598 -3.54 14.37 0.61
C THR A 598 -2.73 14.04 1.87
N ARG A 599 -1.58 13.34 1.75
CA ARG A 599 -0.62 13.17 2.85
C ARG A 599 0.21 14.42 3.12
N THR A 600 0.24 15.34 2.18
CA THR A 600 1.07 16.53 2.17
C THR A 600 0.50 17.64 3.06
N LYS A 601 1.39 18.37 3.76
CA LYS A 601 1.05 19.62 4.48
C LYS A 601 1.56 20.84 3.73
N GLN A 602 2.87 20.92 3.44
CA GLN A 602 3.54 22.13 2.95
C GLN A 602 3.89 22.04 1.47
N GLN A 603 4.56 20.96 1.03
CA GLN A 603 5.02 20.82 -0.34
C GLN A 603 4.75 19.43 -0.91
N LEU A 604 4.07 19.39 -2.05
CA LEU A 604 3.86 18.21 -2.87
C LEU A 604 4.75 18.28 -4.12
N ASN A 605 5.57 17.25 -4.33
CA ASN A 605 6.38 17.08 -5.52
C ASN A 605 5.90 15.84 -6.29
N LEU A 606 5.41 16.03 -7.49
CA LEU A 606 5.02 14.96 -8.39
C LEU A 606 6.14 14.72 -9.40
N VAL A 607 6.72 13.52 -9.38
CA VAL A 607 7.79 13.12 -10.32
C VAL A 607 7.17 12.23 -11.39
N VAL A 608 7.16 12.71 -12.61
CA VAL A 608 6.52 12.07 -13.76
C VAL A 608 7.54 11.79 -14.87
N PRO A 609 7.31 10.79 -15.73
CA PRO A 609 8.15 10.59 -16.90
C PRO A 609 8.09 11.80 -17.84
N LEU A 610 9.15 11.98 -18.63
CA LEU A 610 9.21 13.04 -19.62
C LEU A 610 8.08 12.85 -20.65
N ASP A 611 7.12 13.75 -20.62
CA ASP A 611 5.95 13.75 -21.50
C ASP A 611 5.77 15.13 -22.16
N GLU A 612 6.15 15.24 -23.44
CA GLU A 612 5.98 16.49 -24.20
C GLU A 612 4.51 16.91 -24.31
N GLY A 613 3.60 15.94 -24.30
CA GLY A 613 2.17 16.19 -24.28
C GLY A 613 1.74 16.89 -23.01
N LEU A 614 2.25 16.43 -21.85
CA LEU A 614 2.00 17.05 -20.56
C LEU A 614 2.58 18.46 -20.51
N ALA A 615 3.81 18.67 -20.98
CA ALA A 615 4.45 19.99 -21.02
C ALA A 615 3.65 21.02 -21.84
N ARG A 616 3.03 20.58 -22.97
CA ARG A 616 2.13 21.41 -23.76
C ARG A 616 0.78 21.64 -23.09
N TRP A 617 0.23 20.61 -22.46
CA TRP A 617 -1.05 20.66 -21.75
C TRP A 617 -1.00 21.62 -20.54
N LEU A 618 0.09 21.64 -19.79
CA LEU A 618 0.28 22.55 -18.66
C LEU A 618 0.21 24.03 -19.05
N LYS A 619 0.45 24.36 -20.31
CA LYS A 619 0.27 25.72 -20.85
C LYS A 619 -1.19 26.09 -21.11
N ASN A 620 -2.09 25.09 -21.18
CA ASN A 620 -3.52 25.30 -21.40
C ASN A 620 -4.30 25.27 -20.09
N ARG A 621 -4.74 26.42 -19.60
CA ARG A 621 -5.35 26.62 -18.28
C ARG A 621 -6.59 25.75 -18.02
N TRP A 622 -7.36 25.42 -19.07
CA TRP A 622 -8.73 24.91 -18.92
C TRP A 622 -8.91 23.48 -19.45
N ASP A 623 -7.91 22.91 -20.08
CA ASP A 623 -8.01 21.55 -20.59
C ASP A 623 -7.74 20.54 -19.47
N SER A 624 -8.72 19.68 -19.19
CA SER A 624 -8.65 18.64 -18.18
C SER A 624 -8.83 17.23 -18.76
N THR A 625 -8.81 17.11 -20.09
CA THR A 625 -8.95 15.82 -20.77
C THR A 625 -7.59 15.19 -21.05
N PRO A 626 -7.32 13.97 -20.56
CA PRO A 626 -6.10 13.26 -20.91
C PRO A 626 -6.12 12.92 -22.41
N LYS A 627 -4.95 12.95 -23.05
CA LYS A 627 -4.79 12.45 -24.41
C LYS A 627 -5.06 10.95 -24.46
N LYS A 628 -5.31 10.41 -25.65
CA LYS A 628 -5.63 9.00 -25.89
C LYS A 628 -4.59 7.99 -25.37
N SER A 629 -3.35 8.40 -25.14
CA SER A 629 -2.28 7.56 -24.57
C SER A 629 -1.26 8.46 -23.85
N PRO A 630 -1.55 8.91 -22.63
CA PRO A 630 -0.59 9.67 -21.84
C PRO A 630 0.59 8.78 -21.42
N ILE A 631 1.81 9.35 -21.36
CA ILE A 631 2.97 8.70 -20.75
C ILE A 631 2.92 8.89 -19.23
N ALA A 632 2.72 10.14 -18.80
CA ALA A 632 2.45 10.43 -17.40
C ALA A 632 1.05 9.93 -17.00
N THR A 633 0.88 9.55 -15.73
CA THR A 633 -0.42 9.08 -15.23
C THR A 633 -1.55 10.07 -15.54
N ARG A 634 -2.70 9.54 -15.96
CA ARG A 634 -3.93 10.32 -16.21
C ARG A 634 -4.34 11.16 -15.01
N PHE A 635 -4.02 10.75 -13.80
CA PHE A 635 -4.41 11.44 -12.57
C PHE A 635 -3.76 12.83 -12.45
N VAL A 636 -2.56 13.01 -13.01
CA VAL A 636 -1.92 14.33 -13.10
C VAL A 636 -2.69 15.26 -14.03
N TYR A 637 -3.19 14.75 -15.15
CA TYR A 637 -4.04 15.52 -16.06
C TYR A 637 -5.40 15.83 -15.41
N GLU A 638 -6.01 14.85 -14.72
CA GLU A 638 -7.30 15.00 -14.05
C GLU A 638 -7.27 16.01 -12.90
N ALA A 639 -6.09 16.27 -12.33
CA ALA A 639 -5.90 17.21 -11.23
C ALA A 639 -6.23 18.66 -11.60
N GLY A 640 -6.27 19.01 -12.89
CA GLY A 640 -6.64 20.35 -13.34
C GLY A 640 -5.67 21.45 -12.88
N TRP A 641 -4.39 21.15 -12.93
CA TRP A 641 -3.27 21.86 -12.32
C TRP A 641 -3.35 23.39 -12.43
N THR A 642 -3.29 23.93 -13.66
CA THR A 642 -3.18 25.37 -13.90
C THR A 642 -4.42 26.13 -13.39
N ALA A 643 -5.60 25.56 -13.54
CA ALA A 643 -6.84 26.16 -13.06
C ALA A 643 -6.92 26.17 -11.54
N CYS A 644 -6.42 25.11 -10.88
CA CYS A 644 -6.38 25.01 -9.42
C CYS A 644 -5.39 26.02 -8.81
N ALA A 645 -4.19 26.16 -9.40
CA ALA A 645 -3.20 27.15 -9.00
C ALA A 645 -3.74 28.58 -9.14
N PHE A 646 -4.35 28.90 -10.30
CA PHE A 646 -4.96 30.20 -10.53
C PHE A 646 -6.06 30.54 -9.49
N THR A 647 -6.94 29.59 -9.21
CA THR A 647 -8.02 29.81 -8.22
C THR A 647 -7.47 29.95 -6.81
N SER A 648 -6.47 29.15 -6.45
CA SER A 648 -5.77 29.24 -5.17
C SER A 648 -5.11 30.61 -4.98
N ASP A 649 -4.40 31.09 -5.97
CA ASP A 649 -3.76 32.41 -5.94
C ASP A 649 -4.78 33.54 -5.82
N ALA A 650 -5.92 33.46 -6.51
CA ALA A 650 -7.00 34.42 -6.36
C ALA A 650 -7.57 34.44 -4.92
N ILE A 651 -7.66 33.30 -4.26
CA ILE A 651 -8.14 33.20 -2.87
C ILE A 651 -7.12 33.86 -1.91
N TYR A 652 -5.84 33.49 -1.99
CA TYR A 652 -4.81 34.00 -1.10
C TYR A 652 -4.54 35.52 -1.32
N ASN A 653 -4.64 36.00 -2.57
CA ASN A 653 -4.47 37.39 -2.94
C ASN A 653 -5.76 38.23 -2.78
N SER A 654 -6.86 37.64 -2.33
CA SER A 654 -8.18 38.30 -2.17
C SER A 654 -8.72 38.93 -3.46
N THR A 655 -8.43 38.34 -4.62
CA THR A 655 -8.85 38.85 -5.95
C THR A 655 -10.04 38.10 -6.57
N VAL A 656 -10.69 37.21 -5.79
CA VAL A 656 -11.79 36.33 -6.25
C VAL A 656 -12.91 37.09 -6.94
N GLU A 657 -13.39 38.20 -6.36
CA GLU A 657 -14.51 38.97 -6.95
C GLU A 657 -14.11 39.63 -8.30
N LYS A 658 -12.85 40.02 -8.45
CA LYS A 658 -12.35 40.61 -9.70
C LYS A 658 -12.24 39.60 -10.84
N GLN A 659 -12.08 38.33 -10.51
CA GLN A 659 -11.83 37.23 -11.45
C GLN A 659 -13.00 36.24 -11.54
N LYS A 660 -14.18 36.63 -11.03
CA LYS A 660 -15.34 35.74 -10.87
C LYS A 660 -15.81 35.09 -12.17
N ALA A 661 -15.70 35.81 -13.30
CA ALA A 661 -16.07 35.31 -14.62
C ALA A 661 -15.14 34.22 -15.15
N ASP A 662 -13.91 34.14 -14.65
CA ASP A 662 -12.89 33.22 -15.11
C ASP A 662 -12.93 31.85 -14.42
N PHE A 663 -13.81 31.66 -13.41
CA PHE A 663 -13.89 30.39 -12.69
C PHE A 663 -14.92 29.46 -13.32
N SER A 664 -14.51 28.18 -13.48
CA SER A 664 -15.43 27.13 -13.88
C SER A 664 -16.56 26.94 -12.86
N LYS A 665 -17.68 26.30 -13.25
CA LYS A 665 -18.80 25.98 -12.33
C LYS A 665 -18.30 25.17 -11.10
N PHE A 666 -17.31 24.33 -11.28
CA PHE A 666 -16.70 23.55 -10.21
C PHE A 666 -15.91 24.42 -9.22
N HIS A 667 -15.11 25.37 -9.71
CA HIS A 667 -14.38 26.31 -8.86
C HIS A 667 -15.31 27.30 -8.16
N GLN A 668 -16.40 27.72 -8.81
CA GLN A 668 -17.44 28.55 -8.18
C GLN A 668 -18.15 27.78 -7.04
N TRP A 669 -18.36 26.46 -7.20
CA TRP A 669 -18.87 25.62 -6.11
C TRP A 669 -17.91 25.62 -4.91
N TYR A 670 -16.61 25.39 -5.15
CA TYR A 670 -15.60 25.46 -4.11
C TYR A 670 -15.58 26.80 -3.36
N LEU A 671 -15.62 27.90 -4.09
CA LEU A 671 -15.63 29.25 -3.52
C LEU A 671 -16.87 29.53 -2.66
N ARG A 672 -18.03 29.02 -3.07
CA ARG A 672 -19.28 29.12 -2.31
C ARG A 672 -19.20 28.33 -0.99
N ASP A 673 -18.65 27.12 -1.03
CA ASP A 673 -18.46 26.32 0.18
C ASP A 673 -17.39 26.93 1.11
N LEU A 674 -16.35 27.55 0.56
CA LEU A 674 -15.35 28.31 1.32
C LEU A 674 -16.00 29.52 2.05
N GLN A 675 -16.91 30.24 1.41
CA GLN A 675 -17.63 31.34 2.05
C GLN A 675 -18.43 30.86 3.26
N ARG A 676 -19.09 29.71 3.17
CA ARG A 676 -19.85 29.11 4.28
C ARG A 676 -18.99 28.74 5.49
N LEU A 677 -17.70 28.46 5.29
CA LEU A 677 -16.77 28.17 6.39
C LEU A 677 -16.26 29.42 7.12
N LYS A 678 -16.38 30.60 6.50
CA LYS A 678 -15.96 31.88 7.09
C LYS A 678 -17.02 32.44 8.06
N VAL A 679 -18.25 31.97 7.99
CA VAL A 679 -19.37 32.28 8.88
C VAL A 679 -19.42 31.30 10.07
#